data_0464882e95fe7f2e6b1d63a7cd5a013b
#
_entry.id   0464882e95fe7f2e6b1d63a7cd5a013b
#
_cell.length_a   1.000
_cell.length_b   1.000
_cell.length_c   1.000
_cell.angle_alpha   90.00
_cell.angle_beta   90.00
_cell.angle_gamma   90.00
#
_symmetry.space_group_name_H-M   'P 1'
#
loop_
_entity.id
_entity.type
_entity.pdbx_description
1 polymer ?
#
loop_
_entity_poly.entity_id
_entity_poly.type
_entity_poly.pdbx_seq_one_letter_code
_entity_poly.pdbx_strand_id
1 'polypeptide(L)'
;MRFSSPRYTLSLAVAAALLAPDGRTQTATPVSGNQEATTLDAVIVSGTARFKGLAKRDASFSITTASPEQIQQAVPQSTADLLKIVPGVWAEPSGGGTGANIFVRGMPSEGDAPFVTMQLDGSPLFPPPTLSFLENSTLFRVDDTVERMEVLRGGSSPIFSNGQPGLTVNFIQKKGQDEPEGSVRLTGGNNALRRIDVFNSGPMGNGWYYSVGGFFRETDGVRDPQFSADKGGQFSATLSKRWDNGELSFYARHTDDNNAFYTAIPLLSRNNGNDLSSFPGLNAQTGTLLGRDFRNVDLLVGPDGQTLRRDLADGRGVNIDVFGGEWNWESGGWTVADRFNVISGSAPTYALFTGDAPQRLGDFIASYGSSGSASYTNGGGVVDANQQVLEAGWWSVDKRLNSFTNDLRLSRELFAGNTLTVGAYYAKYSSADTWYLGNTMLLTAQNNARRIDVALDDGRQATRQGFTSTAFLNLRAKYDGENIAAFVADEWELSERLRLDLGARYERQSVTGDVHDTTTVDLDGNPATLYDNATSLALATTRRIDQNDEALSWTAGLNFTLDQHNSLFARVNSGVKFPGFDNLRDGQTRVQDVDQYELGLKSGTSVYDLYLTAFYNTFKNSPFQAFLANGENFTAVGDSRARGLEVEGAIRPFGGFELAGTGVWLDAKYRNYREFTGNQVMRQPKRQFRITPSYYWMLPFGDLKVFATYSYIGERFADLANSQRLPSYDMLDIGANLHVGEHWEVTASGSNVTDTLGLTEGNVRVPGAATGGVFMGRPIAGRQYQMSVAYRW
;
A
#
# COMPACT_ATOMS: atom_id res chain seq x y z
N MET A 1 33.35 10.28 -8.14
CA MET A 1 33.38 11.43 -7.22
C MET A 1 32.33 11.14 -6.17
N ARG A 2 32.71 10.97 -4.91
CA ARG A 2 31.81 10.68 -3.80
C ARG A 2 31.18 12.01 -3.38
N PHE A 3 29.87 12.15 -3.54
CA PHE A 3 29.11 13.22 -2.89
C PHE A 3 28.66 12.72 -1.52
N SER A 4 29.21 13.35 -0.48
CA SER A 4 28.76 13.18 0.90
C SER A 4 27.38 13.83 1.06
N SER A 5 26.41 13.11 1.64
CA SER A 5 25.07 13.59 1.94
C SER A 5 25.08 14.84 2.84
N PRO A 6 24.30 15.87 2.53
CA PRO A 6 24.20 17.04 3.40
C PRO A 6 23.16 16.77 4.51
N ARG A 7 23.65 16.53 5.71
CA ARG A 7 22.83 16.38 6.95
C ARG A 7 22.25 17.68 7.51
N TYR A 8 22.24 18.79 6.78
CA TYR A 8 21.92 20.14 7.32
C TYR A 8 20.82 20.93 6.60
N THR A 9 20.10 20.37 5.61
CA THR A 9 19.10 21.12 4.83
C THR A 9 17.73 21.26 5.52
N LEU A 10 17.40 20.43 6.48
CA LEU A 10 16.09 20.50 7.16
C LEU A 10 15.98 21.68 8.14
N SER A 11 17.10 22.15 8.71
CA SER A 11 17.11 23.24 9.70
C SER A 11 16.84 24.63 9.09
N LEU A 12 17.07 24.84 7.79
CA LEU A 12 16.84 26.13 7.13
C LEU A 12 15.38 26.32 6.68
N ALA A 13 14.65 25.26 6.34
CA ALA A 13 13.26 25.34 5.91
C ALA A 13 12.32 25.69 7.06
N VAL A 14 12.59 25.19 8.27
CA VAL A 14 11.79 25.52 9.48
C VAL A 14 11.99 26.97 9.90
N ALA A 15 13.18 27.55 9.71
CA ALA A 15 13.45 28.96 10.04
C ALA A 15 12.82 29.95 9.07
N ALA A 16 12.60 29.56 7.80
CA ALA A 16 11.95 30.40 6.80
C ALA A 16 10.42 30.51 6.98
N ALA A 17 9.79 29.47 7.54
CA ALA A 17 8.34 29.47 7.82
C ALA A 17 7.96 30.34 9.04
N LEU A 18 8.90 30.63 9.93
CA LEU A 18 8.68 31.47 11.13
C LEU A 18 8.87 32.99 10.89
N LEU A 19 9.24 33.39 9.69
CA LEU A 19 9.54 34.80 9.36
C LEU A 19 8.49 35.47 8.42
N ALA A 20 7.25 34.99 8.39
CA ALA A 20 6.18 35.65 7.66
C ALA A 20 5.74 36.95 8.40
N PRO A 21 5.59 38.10 7.72
CA PRO A 21 5.19 39.34 8.38
C PRO A 21 3.72 39.32 8.80
N ASP A 22 3.44 39.92 9.96
CA ASP A 22 2.10 40.08 10.55
C ASP A 22 1.07 40.64 9.52
N GLY A 23 0.19 39.74 9.04
CA GLY A 23 -0.97 40.12 8.23
C GLY A 23 -2.09 40.66 9.13
N ARG A 24 -2.56 41.84 8.81
CA ARG A 24 -3.63 42.52 9.54
C ARG A 24 -4.92 41.68 9.55
N THR A 25 -5.44 41.48 10.74
CA THR A 25 -6.77 40.89 10.99
C THR A 25 -7.86 41.68 10.26
N GLN A 26 -8.51 41.02 9.28
CA GLN A 26 -9.86 41.40 8.87
C GLN A 26 -10.83 40.45 9.55
N THR A 27 -11.79 41.02 10.26
CA THR A 27 -12.90 40.31 10.90
C THR A 27 -13.74 39.59 9.85
N ALA A 28 -13.72 38.30 9.84
CA ALA A 28 -14.60 37.47 9.04
C ALA A 28 -16.05 37.61 9.55
N THR A 29 -16.94 38.05 8.66
CA THR A 29 -18.38 38.03 8.86
C THR A 29 -18.88 36.57 8.92
N PRO A 30 -19.73 36.17 9.86
CA PRO A 30 -20.23 34.79 9.88
C PRO A 30 -21.10 34.54 8.64
N VAL A 31 -20.71 33.60 7.82
CA VAL A 31 -21.47 33.15 6.66
C VAL A 31 -22.71 32.41 7.18
N SER A 32 -23.87 33.04 6.99
CA SER A 32 -25.16 32.45 7.29
C SER A 32 -25.46 31.28 6.34
N GLY A 33 -25.81 30.13 6.92
CA GLY A 33 -26.68 29.14 6.30
C GLY A 33 -26.22 28.55 4.98
N ASN A 34 -25.12 27.80 4.95
CA ASN A 34 -24.90 26.87 3.85
C ASN A 34 -25.78 25.64 4.08
N GLN A 35 -26.64 25.33 3.09
CA GLN A 35 -27.11 23.97 2.88
C GLN A 35 -25.85 23.09 2.79
N GLU A 36 -25.64 22.20 3.76
CA GLU A 36 -24.58 21.22 3.69
C GLU A 36 -24.70 20.49 2.36
N ALA A 37 -23.71 20.72 1.47
CA ALA A 37 -23.62 19.98 0.22
C ALA A 37 -23.62 18.49 0.57
N THR A 38 -24.51 17.71 -0.04
CA THR A 38 -24.53 16.28 0.18
C THR A 38 -23.24 15.66 -0.38
N THR A 39 -22.78 14.51 0.13
CA THR A 39 -21.61 13.82 -0.44
C THR A 39 -21.81 13.43 -1.91
N LEU A 40 -23.05 13.45 -2.41
CA LEU A 40 -23.43 13.25 -3.81
C LEU A 40 -22.97 14.40 -4.72
N ASP A 41 -22.88 15.63 -4.22
CA ASP A 41 -22.51 16.80 -4.99
C ASP A 41 -20.98 17.02 -5.04
N ALA A 42 -20.21 16.17 -4.34
CA ALA A 42 -18.75 16.21 -4.39
C ALA A 42 -18.26 16.01 -5.83
N VAL A 43 -17.40 16.93 -6.28
CA VAL A 43 -16.79 16.85 -7.62
C VAL A 43 -15.62 15.90 -7.57
N ILE A 44 -15.62 14.91 -8.46
CA ILE A 44 -14.57 13.93 -8.65
C ILE A 44 -13.84 14.18 -9.97
N VAL A 45 -12.54 13.94 -9.99
CA VAL A 45 -11.70 14.05 -11.20
C VAL A 45 -11.15 12.69 -11.67
N SER A 46 -11.23 11.68 -10.81
CA SER A 46 -10.80 10.32 -11.13
C SER A 46 -11.86 9.59 -11.98
N GLY A 47 -11.41 8.85 -12.99
CA GLY A 47 -12.29 8.02 -13.82
C GLY A 47 -13.13 8.79 -14.86
N THR A 48 -12.84 10.06 -15.09
CA THR A 48 -13.50 10.90 -16.11
C THR A 48 -12.49 11.62 -16.98
N ALA A 49 -12.88 11.96 -18.20
CA ALA A 49 -12.09 12.81 -19.09
C ALA A 49 -12.27 14.30 -18.79
N ARG A 50 -13.29 14.69 -18.04
CA ARG A 50 -13.63 16.09 -17.78
C ARG A 50 -12.60 16.77 -16.89
N PHE A 51 -12.01 17.84 -17.36
CA PHE A 51 -11.08 18.66 -16.60
C PHE A 51 -11.72 19.23 -15.31
N LYS A 52 -12.93 19.77 -15.40
CA LYS A 52 -13.66 20.33 -14.25
C LYS A 52 -14.26 19.26 -13.33
N GLY A 53 -14.01 17.97 -13.65
CA GLY A 53 -14.57 16.87 -12.91
C GLY A 53 -16.05 16.63 -13.18
N LEU A 54 -16.65 15.77 -12.37
CA LEU A 54 -18.02 15.31 -12.46
C LEU A 54 -18.59 15.19 -11.05
N ALA A 55 -19.86 15.55 -10.84
CA ALA A 55 -20.52 15.28 -9.57
C ALA A 55 -20.58 13.76 -9.31
N LYS A 56 -20.28 13.34 -8.08
CA LYS A 56 -20.29 11.91 -7.69
C LYS A 56 -21.62 11.23 -8.03
N ARG A 57 -22.74 11.96 -7.92
CA ARG A 57 -24.08 11.50 -8.30
C ARG A 57 -24.17 11.09 -9.77
N ASP A 58 -23.55 11.86 -10.67
CA ASP A 58 -23.67 11.70 -12.11
C ASP A 58 -22.69 10.67 -12.70
N ALA A 59 -21.76 10.20 -11.91
CA ALA A 59 -20.81 9.16 -12.32
C ALA A 59 -21.51 7.80 -12.48
N SER A 60 -21.22 7.09 -13.57
CA SER A 60 -21.74 5.76 -13.89
C SER A 60 -20.88 4.62 -13.28
N PHE A 61 -20.20 4.89 -12.16
CA PHE A 61 -19.31 3.95 -11.47
C PHE A 61 -19.27 4.21 -9.96
N SER A 62 -18.70 3.25 -9.23
CA SER A 62 -18.48 3.34 -7.80
C SER A 62 -17.19 4.11 -7.48
N ILE A 63 -17.30 5.16 -6.67
CA ILE A 63 -16.17 5.94 -6.20
C ILE A 63 -16.36 6.35 -4.75
N THR A 64 -15.31 6.16 -3.93
CA THR A 64 -15.22 6.66 -2.56
C THR A 64 -14.35 7.91 -2.56
N THR A 65 -14.79 8.95 -1.85
CA THR A 65 -14.03 10.17 -1.61
C THR A 65 -13.76 10.33 -0.12
N ALA A 66 -12.59 10.81 0.27
CA ALA A 66 -12.27 11.09 1.65
C ALA A 66 -11.62 12.49 1.78
N SER A 67 -12.22 13.34 2.61
CA SER A 67 -11.66 14.65 2.97
C SER A 67 -10.47 14.50 3.93
N PRO A 68 -9.69 15.57 4.20
CA PRO A 68 -8.62 15.55 5.20
C PRO A 68 -9.11 15.10 6.58
N GLU A 69 -10.31 15.53 7.00
CA GLU A 69 -10.92 15.17 8.28
C GLU A 69 -11.28 13.68 8.32
N GLN A 70 -11.80 13.11 7.23
CA GLN A 70 -12.09 11.69 7.12
C GLN A 70 -10.82 10.84 7.08
N ILE A 71 -9.77 11.32 6.41
CA ILE A 71 -8.43 10.71 6.41
C ILE A 71 -7.87 10.69 7.84
N GLN A 72 -7.96 11.79 8.56
CA GLN A 72 -7.50 11.91 9.94
C GLN A 72 -8.33 11.02 10.89
N GLN A 73 -9.67 10.99 10.73
CA GLN A 73 -10.57 10.13 11.52
C GLN A 73 -10.31 8.63 11.30
N ALA A 74 -9.78 8.25 10.14
CA ALA A 74 -9.41 6.87 9.85
C ALA A 74 -8.19 6.39 10.69
N VAL A 75 -7.41 7.32 11.27
CA VAL A 75 -6.19 7.04 12.05
C VAL A 75 -5.29 6.02 11.32
N PRO A 76 -4.87 6.31 10.07
CA PRO A 76 -4.15 5.32 9.28
C PRO A 76 -2.71 5.14 9.79
N GLN A 77 -2.26 3.89 9.87
CA GLN A 77 -0.87 3.54 10.24
C GLN A 77 0.09 3.68 9.05
N SER A 78 -0.44 3.55 7.84
CA SER A 78 0.29 3.68 6.57
C SER A 78 -0.66 4.17 5.48
N THR A 79 -0.13 4.52 4.31
CA THR A 79 -0.94 4.86 3.12
C THR A 79 -1.86 3.70 2.71
N ALA A 80 -1.38 2.46 2.78
CA ALA A 80 -2.20 1.29 2.49
C ALA A 80 -3.31 1.07 3.54
N ASP A 81 -3.02 1.30 4.82
CA ASP A 81 -4.02 1.15 5.89
C ASP A 81 -5.18 2.16 5.76
N LEU A 82 -4.95 3.31 5.13
CA LEU A 82 -6.04 4.25 4.84
C LEU A 82 -7.15 3.62 3.99
N LEU A 83 -6.82 2.65 3.14
CA LEU A 83 -7.79 1.97 2.28
C LEU A 83 -8.83 1.13 3.05
N LYS A 84 -8.68 0.94 4.35
CA LYS A 84 -9.69 0.29 5.22
C LYS A 84 -11.05 1.01 5.23
N ILE A 85 -11.09 2.30 4.81
CA ILE A 85 -12.35 3.04 4.69
C ILE A 85 -13.10 2.76 3.38
N VAL A 86 -12.49 2.07 2.42
CA VAL A 86 -13.03 1.81 1.08
C VAL A 86 -13.69 0.43 1.05
N PRO A 87 -14.99 0.31 0.79
CA PRO A 87 -15.65 -0.99 0.69
C PRO A 87 -15.08 -1.82 -0.48
N GLY A 88 -15.01 -3.14 -0.33
CA GLY A 88 -14.47 -4.05 -1.34
C GLY A 88 -12.94 -4.10 -1.43
N VAL A 89 -12.25 -3.33 -0.59
CA VAL A 89 -10.79 -3.34 -0.48
C VAL A 89 -10.37 -4.00 0.84
N TRP A 90 -9.43 -4.91 0.77
CA TRP A 90 -8.77 -5.52 1.91
C TRP A 90 -7.27 -5.25 1.84
N ALA A 91 -6.76 -4.42 2.73
CA ALA A 91 -5.33 -4.19 2.91
C ALA A 91 -4.83 -4.96 4.15
N GLU A 92 -3.60 -5.47 4.10
CA GLU A 92 -2.94 -6.20 5.18
C GLU A 92 -1.81 -5.34 5.78
N PRO A 93 -2.13 -4.38 6.66
CA PRO A 93 -1.18 -3.34 7.11
C PRO A 93 -0.22 -3.82 8.20
N SER A 94 -0.24 -5.08 8.58
CA SER A 94 0.55 -5.61 9.72
C SER A 94 2.07 -5.68 9.47
N GLY A 95 2.51 -5.39 8.25
CA GLY A 95 3.93 -5.37 7.89
C GLY A 95 4.72 -4.17 8.42
N GLY A 96 4.06 -3.20 9.08
CA GLY A 96 4.69 -1.99 9.61
C GLY A 96 4.12 -0.70 9.02
N GLY A 97 4.84 0.41 9.16
CA GLY A 97 4.44 1.75 8.73
C GLY A 97 4.42 1.98 7.22
N THR A 98 4.76 0.99 6.40
CA THR A 98 4.84 1.11 4.94
C THR A 98 4.46 -0.17 4.23
N GLY A 99 3.76 -0.01 3.11
CA GLY A 99 3.38 -1.10 2.22
C GLY A 99 2.41 -2.11 2.82
N ALA A 100 1.69 -2.80 1.95
CA ALA A 100 0.79 -3.88 2.33
C ALA A 100 0.49 -4.77 1.12
N ASN A 101 -0.04 -5.97 1.36
CA ASN A 101 -0.77 -6.65 0.32
C ASN A 101 -2.17 -6.03 0.24
N ILE A 102 -2.62 -5.68 -0.95
CA ILE A 102 -3.91 -5.03 -1.15
C ILE A 102 -4.74 -5.83 -2.14
N PHE A 103 -5.90 -6.26 -1.69
CA PHE A 103 -6.85 -7.07 -2.45
C PHE A 103 -8.11 -6.26 -2.76
N VAL A 104 -8.65 -6.42 -3.94
CA VAL A 104 -9.79 -5.67 -4.43
C VAL A 104 -10.83 -6.60 -5.03
N ARG A 105 -12.08 -6.55 -4.56
CA ARG A 105 -13.27 -7.16 -5.19
C ARG A 105 -13.05 -8.60 -5.71
N GLY A 106 -12.30 -9.41 -4.98
CA GLY A 106 -12.04 -10.80 -5.36
C GLY A 106 -10.99 -11.01 -6.45
N MET A 107 -10.28 -9.95 -6.85
CA MET A 107 -9.17 -10.06 -7.81
C MET A 107 -8.06 -10.91 -7.23
N PRO A 108 -7.58 -11.94 -7.95
CA PRO A 108 -6.60 -12.86 -7.41
C PRO A 108 -5.23 -12.19 -7.27
N SER A 109 -4.59 -12.39 -6.14
CA SER A 109 -3.23 -11.93 -5.87
C SER A 109 -2.54 -12.90 -4.90
N GLU A 110 -1.26 -13.10 -5.08
CA GLU A 110 -0.41 -13.87 -4.17
C GLU A 110 0.22 -12.97 -3.10
N GLY A 111 0.23 -11.69 -3.35
CA GLY A 111 0.82 -10.67 -2.51
C GLY A 111 0.98 -9.35 -3.24
N ASP A 112 1.57 -8.35 -2.57
CA ASP A 112 1.69 -6.98 -3.06
C ASP A 112 0.31 -6.40 -3.47
N ALA A 113 0.21 -5.63 -4.57
CA ALA A 113 -1.03 -4.98 -4.97
C ALA A 113 -1.22 -4.94 -6.50
N PRO A 114 -1.30 -6.09 -7.20
CA PRO A 114 -1.23 -6.16 -8.67
C PRO A 114 -2.40 -5.47 -9.40
N PHE A 115 -3.49 -5.17 -8.72
CA PHE A 115 -4.67 -4.52 -9.27
C PHE A 115 -4.99 -3.19 -8.59
N VAL A 116 -3.95 -2.47 -8.10
CA VAL A 116 -4.10 -1.19 -7.41
C VAL A 116 -3.17 -0.15 -8.02
N THR A 117 -3.74 0.78 -8.77
CA THR A 117 -3.00 1.93 -9.31
C THR A 117 -3.04 3.07 -8.30
N MET A 118 -1.88 3.52 -7.82
CA MET A 118 -1.74 4.70 -6.98
C MET A 118 -1.36 5.89 -7.85
N GLN A 119 -2.09 7.00 -7.70
CA GLN A 119 -1.88 8.23 -8.47
C GLN A 119 -1.69 9.44 -7.55
N LEU A 120 -0.97 10.42 -8.05
CA LEU A 120 -0.86 11.77 -7.51
C LEU A 120 -1.33 12.75 -8.59
N ASP A 121 -2.41 13.49 -8.32
CA ASP A 121 -3.09 14.37 -9.29
C ASP A 121 -3.40 13.69 -10.65
N GLY A 122 -3.77 12.40 -10.61
CA GLY A 122 -4.10 11.60 -11.79
C GLY A 122 -2.91 11.00 -12.54
N SER A 123 -1.68 11.28 -12.13
CA SER A 123 -0.47 10.63 -12.66
C SER A 123 -0.07 9.44 -11.80
N PRO A 124 0.33 8.28 -12.37
CA PRO A 124 0.73 7.12 -11.58
C PRO A 124 2.01 7.40 -10.81
N LEU A 125 2.08 6.92 -9.56
CA LEU A 125 3.32 6.96 -8.77
C LEU A 125 4.41 6.11 -9.42
N PHE A 126 4.05 4.98 -10.01
CA PHE A 126 4.94 4.18 -10.84
C PHE A 126 4.09 3.39 -11.85
N PRO A 127 4.48 3.26 -13.15
CA PRO A 127 3.62 2.66 -14.16
C PRO A 127 3.16 1.23 -13.86
N PRO A 128 4.03 0.26 -13.53
CA PRO A 128 3.58 -1.01 -12.98
C PRO A 128 2.93 -0.82 -11.60
N PRO A 129 1.72 -1.34 -11.35
CA PRO A 129 1.05 -1.21 -10.06
C PRO A 129 1.82 -1.88 -8.92
N THR A 130 2.62 -2.90 -9.24
CA THR A 130 3.47 -3.61 -8.29
C THR A 130 4.69 -4.21 -8.97
N LEU A 131 5.76 -4.35 -8.21
CA LEU A 131 6.92 -5.20 -8.46
C LEU A 131 7.10 -6.10 -7.25
N SER A 132 7.77 -7.25 -7.37
CA SER A 132 8.05 -8.11 -6.20
C SER A 132 8.73 -7.31 -5.08
N PHE A 133 8.22 -7.42 -3.87
CA PHE A 133 8.61 -6.66 -2.67
C PHE A 133 8.32 -5.15 -2.72
N LEU A 134 7.57 -4.67 -3.70
CA LEU A 134 7.23 -3.26 -3.82
C LEU A 134 5.83 -3.10 -4.40
N GLU A 135 4.93 -2.51 -3.66
CA GLU A 135 3.68 -1.97 -4.15
C GLU A 135 3.65 -0.43 -3.99
N ASN A 136 2.86 0.26 -4.82
CA ASN A 136 3.02 1.71 -4.99
C ASN A 136 2.63 2.54 -3.77
N SER A 137 1.88 2.01 -2.77
CA SER A 137 1.64 2.76 -1.53
C SER A 137 2.93 2.98 -0.72
N THR A 138 3.96 2.16 -0.96
CA THR A 138 5.30 2.33 -0.38
C THR A 138 5.97 3.63 -0.84
N LEU A 139 5.64 4.14 -2.02
CA LEU A 139 6.27 5.32 -2.64
C LEU A 139 5.67 6.65 -2.17
N PHE A 140 4.61 6.61 -1.35
CA PHE A 140 3.88 7.79 -0.96
C PHE A 140 3.49 7.75 0.53
N ARG A 141 3.58 8.91 1.20
CA ARG A 141 3.08 9.10 2.56
C ARG A 141 1.99 10.15 2.57
N VAL A 142 0.91 9.87 3.28
CA VAL A 142 -0.17 10.84 3.48
C VAL A 142 0.27 11.85 4.54
N ASP A 143 0.16 13.13 4.20
CA ASP A 143 0.48 14.28 5.06
C ASP A 143 -0.50 15.45 4.82
N ASP A 144 -0.30 16.58 5.51
CA ASP A 144 -1.18 17.74 5.42
C ASP A 144 -1.15 18.46 4.05
N THR A 145 -0.31 18.02 3.09
CA THR A 145 -0.31 18.51 1.69
C THR A 145 -1.38 17.84 0.82
N VAL A 146 -2.07 16.81 1.32
CA VAL A 146 -3.17 16.13 0.62
C VAL A 146 -4.47 16.89 0.86
N GLU A 147 -5.16 17.26 -0.21
CA GLU A 147 -6.49 17.89 -0.17
C GLU A 147 -7.59 16.85 0.01
N ARG A 148 -7.51 15.75 -0.73
CA ARG A 148 -8.47 14.64 -0.63
C ARG A 148 -7.94 13.38 -1.30
N MET A 149 -8.57 12.27 -1.00
CA MET A 149 -8.36 11.00 -1.69
C MET A 149 -9.63 10.63 -2.47
N GLU A 150 -9.45 10.19 -3.71
CA GLU A 150 -10.50 9.63 -4.56
C GLU A 150 -10.15 8.17 -4.90
N VAL A 151 -11.09 7.25 -4.67
CA VAL A 151 -10.85 5.83 -4.89
C VAL A 151 -11.91 5.24 -5.82
N LEU A 152 -11.49 5.02 -7.07
CA LEU A 152 -12.31 4.41 -8.11
C LEU A 152 -12.20 2.88 -8.02
N ARG A 153 -13.32 2.20 -7.84
CA ARG A 153 -13.39 0.72 -7.73
C ARG A 153 -13.85 0.11 -9.05
N GLY A 154 -12.91 -0.31 -9.89
CA GLY A 154 -13.23 -0.76 -11.26
C GLY A 154 -13.60 0.42 -12.16
N GLY A 155 -14.87 0.50 -12.55
CA GLY A 155 -15.38 1.64 -13.31
C GLY A 155 -14.68 1.81 -14.66
N SER A 156 -14.30 3.05 -14.96
CA SER A 156 -13.57 3.43 -16.19
C SER A 156 -12.05 3.23 -16.10
N SER A 157 -11.55 2.53 -15.07
CA SER A 157 -10.12 2.33 -14.83
C SER A 157 -9.33 1.82 -16.04
N PRO A 158 -9.85 0.89 -16.89
CA PRO A 158 -9.11 0.44 -18.07
C PRO A 158 -8.81 1.53 -19.10
N ILE A 159 -9.49 2.68 -19.02
CA ILE A 159 -9.26 3.82 -19.91
C ILE A 159 -8.37 4.87 -19.23
N PHE A 160 -8.71 5.28 -18.01
CA PHE A 160 -8.15 6.46 -17.36
C PHE A 160 -7.10 6.17 -16.28
N SER A 161 -6.98 4.93 -15.80
CA SER A 161 -6.01 4.52 -14.78
C SER A 161 -4.76 3.89 -15.40
N ASN A 162 -4.16 4.56 -16.34
CA ASN A 162 -3.00 4.06 -17.11
C ASN A 162 -3.28 2.71 -17.80
N GLY A 163 -4.54 2.47 -18.17
CA GLY A 163 -4.97 1.21 -18.78
C GLY A 163 -5.13 0.05 -17.79
N GLN A 164 -4.87 0.25 -16.50
CA GLN A 164 -4.92 -0.83 -15.52
C GLN A 164 -6.34 -1.07 -15.00
N PRO A 165 -6.87 -2.30 -15.09
CA PRO A 165 -8.13 -2.66 -14.45
C PRO A 165 -7.95 -2.78 -12.93
N GLY A 166 -9.01 -2.54 -12.18
CA GLY A 166 -9.00 -2.70 -10.72
C GLY A 166 -9.25 -1.41 -9.95
N LEU A 167 -8.52 -1.22 -8.86
CA LEU A 167 -8.63 -0.04 -8.00
C LEU A 167 -7.72 1.08 -8.48
N THR A 168 -8.25 2.29 -8.53
CA THR A 168 -7.43 3.50 -8.67
C THR A 168 -7.57 4.33 -7.41
N VAL A 169 -6.45 4.60 -6.74
CA VAL A 169 -6.36 5.49 -5.59
C VAL A 169 -5.65 6.75 -6.05
N ASN A 170 -6.34 7.86 -6.07
CA ASN A 170 -5.80 9.14 -6.50
C ASN A 170 -5.75 10.12 -5.32
N PHE A 171 -4.56 10.55 -4.96
CA PHE A 171 -4.34 11.60 -3.98
C PHE A 171 -4.28 12.94 -4.71
N ILE A 172 -5.18 13.85 -4.34
CA ILE A 172 -5.21 15.20 -4.87
C ILE A 172 -4.43 16.09 -3.90
N GLN A 173 -3.47 16.84 -4.43
CA GLN A 173 -2.63 17.73 -3.64
C GLN A 173 -3.30 19.08 -3.44
N LYS A 174 -3.08 19.69 -2.28
CA LYS A 174 -3.42 21.08 -2.05
C LYS A 174 -2.58 21.98 -2.96
N LYS A 175 -3.27 22.84 -3.69
CA LYS A 175 -2.69 23.93 -4.47
C LYS A 175 -3.01 25.23 -3.73
N GLY A 176 -2.12 26.22 -3.75
CA GLY A 176 -2.37 27.50 -3.10
C GLY A 176 -3.68 28.16 -3.59
N GLN A 177 -4.33 28.91 -2.71
CA GLN A 177 -5.57 29.62 -2.96
C GLN A 177 -5.40 31.13 -2.74
N ASP A 178 -6.47 31.93 -2.96
CA ASP A 178 -6.44 33.40 -2.79
C ASP A 178 -6.23 33.81 -1.32
N GLU A 179 -6.72 32.98 -0.39
CA GLU A 179 -6.48 33.16 1.04
C GLU A 179 -5.27 32.32 1.47
N PRO A 180 -4.29 32.94 2.16
CA PRO A 180 -3.18 32.20 2.74
C PRO A 180 -3.68 31.25 3.81
N GLU A 181 -3.17 30.03 3.83
CA GLU A 181 -3.42 29.06 4.88
C GLU A 181 -2.12 28.37 5.32
N GLY A 182 -2.07 27.97 6.57
CA GLY A 182 -0.93 27.23 7.08
C GLY A 182 -1.27 26.42 8.33
N SER A 183 -0.40 25.45 8.64
CA SER A 183 -0.51 24.67 9.86
C SER A 183 0.84 24.17 10.34
N VAL A 184 0.95 24.04 11.65
CA VAL A 184 2.01 23.27 12.33
C VAL A 184 1.32 22.31 13.27
N ARG A 185 1.58 21.01 13.14
CA ARG A 185 1.03 19.96 13.98
C ARG A 185 2.14 19.19 14.66
N LEU A 186 2.01 18.98 15.96
CA LEU A 186 2.88 18.13 16.77
C LEU A 186 2.08 16.91 17.24
N THR A 187 2.56 15.72 16.93
CA THR A 187 1.94 14.47 17.36
C THR A 187 2.89 13.68 18.25
N GLY A 188 2.38 13.23 19.39
CA GLY A 188 3.06 12.30 20.29
C GLY A 188 2.17 11.10 20.58
N GLY A 189 2.78 9.97 20.97
CA GLY A 189 2.02 8.78 21.29
C GLY A 189 2.79 7.83 22.20
N ASN A 190 2.13 6.74 22.60
CA ASN A 190 2.84 5.61 23.15
C ASN A 190 3.83 5.06 22.12
N ASN A 191 4.76 4.22 22.51
CA ASN A 191 5.83 3.70 21.63
C ASN A 191 6.77 4.81 21.11
N ALA A 192 7.01 5.85 21.94
CA ALA A 192 7.88 6.99 21.66
C ALA A 192 7.59 7.72 20.34
N LEU A 193 6.36 7.67 19.83
CA LEU A 193 5.98 8.39 18.62
C LEU A 193 6.21 9.90 18.81
N ARG A 194 6.95 10.49 17.87
CA ARG A 194 7.18 11.92 17.71
C ARG A 194 7.04 12.26 16.24
N ARG A 195 6.09 13.15 15.91
CA ARG A 195 5.88 13.59 14.54
C ARG A 195 5.62 15.09 14.52
N ILE A 196 6.20 15.77 13.55
CA ILE A 196 5.89 17.15 13.20
C ILE A 196 5.42 17.19 11.75
N ASP A 197 4.28 17.82 11.51
CA ASP A 197 3.77 18.15 10.19
C ASP A 197 3.77 19.68 10.05
N VAL A 198 4.12 20.16 8.86
CA VAL A 198 4.08 21.59 8.51
C VAL A 198 3.43 21.75 7.14
N PHE A 199 2.64 22.79 7.00
CA PHE A 199 2.00 23.15 5.74
C PHE A 199 1.85 24.67 5.65
N ASN A 200 2.08 25.22 4.46
CA ASN A 200 1.81 26.63 4.17
C ASN A 200 1.49 26.80 2.69
N SER A 201 0.50 27.61 2.36
CA SER A 201 0.11 27.90 0.99
C SER A 201 -0.48 29.31 0.88
N GLY A 202 -0.53 29.84 -0.35
CA GLY A 202 -1.14 31.15 -0.58
C GLY A 202 -0.83 31.74 -1.94
N PRO A 203 -1.32 32.96 -2.20
CA PRO A 203 -1.08 33.66 -3.43
C PRO A 203 0.30 34.36 -3.43
N MET A 204 0.93 34.39 -4.61
CA MET A 204 2.16 35.14 -4.88
C MET A 204 1.90 36.38 -5.74
N GLY A 205 0.63 36.66 -6.07
CA GLY A 205 0.22 37.73 -6.95
C GLY A 205 0.19 37.35 -8.43
N ASN A 206 -0.52 38.11 -9.22
CA ASN A 206 -0.68 37.91 -10.67
C ASN A 206 -1.14 36.49 -11.05
N GLY A 207 -1.97 35.84 -10.25
CA GLY A 207 -2.49 34.49 -10.47
C GLY A 207 -1.46 33.38 -10.21
N TRP A 208 -0.33 33.64 -9.58
CA TRP A 208 0.60 32.66 -9.08
C TRP A 208 0.25 32.27 -7.64
N TYR A 209 0.38 30.97 -7.36
CA TYR A 209 0.10 30.37 -6.05
C TYR A 209 1.18 29.35 -5.71
N TYR A 210 1.44 29.17 -4.42
CA TYR A 210 2.35 28.17 -3.91
C TYR A 210 1.70 27.30 -2.84
N SER A 211 2.21 26.13 -2.67
CA SER A 211 1.92 25.23 -1.54
C SER A 211 3.20 24.50 -1.19
N VAL A 212 3.56 24.47 0.09
CA VAL A 212 4.74 23.75 0.61
C VAL A 212 4.35 23.06 1.91
N GLY A 213 4.88 21.87 2.14
CA GLY A 213 4.63 21.15 3.38
C GLY A 213 5.32 19.81 3.43
N GLY A 214 5.04 19.08 4.50
CA GLY A 214 5.58 17.75 4.72
C GLY A 214 5.61 17.40 6.19
N PHE A 215 6.27 16.30 6.51
CA PHE A 215 6.42 15.83 7.88
C PHE A 215 7.79 15.19 8.12
N PHE A 216 8.11 15.08 9.40
CA PHE A 216 9.15 14.18 9.91
C PHE A 216 8.61 13.39 11.10
N ARG A 217 8.94 12.10 11.19
CA ARG A 217 8.54 11.23 12.30
C ARG A 217 9.66 10.32 12.77
N GLU A 218 9.54 9.88 14.03
CA GLU A 218 10.31 8.80 14.62
C GLU A 218 9.44 8.07 15.64
N THR A 219 9.51 6.73 15.68
CA THR A 219 8.79 5.89 16.66
C THR A 219 9.49 4.55 16.85
N ASP A 220 9.38 3.98 18.06
CA ASP A 220 9.84 2.62 18.34
C ASP A 220 8.82 1.57 17.86
N GLY A 221 7.58 1.99 17.50
CA GLY A 221 6.50 1.11 17.04
C GLY A 221 5.89 0.28 18.17
N VAL A 222 4.69 -0.30 17.90
CA VAL A 222 4.02 -1.22 18.85
C VAL A 222 4.85 -2.48 19.08
N ARG A 223 5.56 -2.92 18.06
CA ARG A 223 6.49 -4.05 18.06
C ARG A 223 7.91 -3.50 18.07
N ASP A 224 8.38 -3.10 19.25
CA ASP A 224 9.69 -2.48 19.42
C ASP A 224 10.84 -3.41 18.97
N PRO A 225 11.53 -3.11 17.86
CA PRO A 225 12.65 -3.88 17.36
C PRO A 225 13.98 -3.51 18.05
N GLN A 226 13.94 -2.70 19.11
CA GLN A 226 15.10 -2.13 19.82
C GLN A 226 15.92 -1.15 18.95
N PHE A 227 15.32 -0.58 17.93
CA PHE A 227 15.75 0.55 17.11
C PHE A 227 14.50 1.27 16.60
N SER A 228 14.64 2.48 16.01
CA SER A 228 13.46 3.19 15.49
C SER A 228 12.75 2.34 14.44
N ALA A 229 11.49 1.96 14.74
CA ALA A 229 10.67 1.17 13.82
C ALA A 229 10.30 1.98 12.58
N ASP A 230 9.95 3.26 12.75
CA ASP A 230 9.79 4.20 11.64
C ASP A 230 10.64 5.44 11.90
N LYS A 231 11.36 5.88 10.87
CA LYS A 231 12.18 7.10 10.94
C LYS A 231 12.36 7.72 9.57
N GLY A 232 11.92 8.95 9.43
CA GLY A 232 12.08 9.70 8.20
C GLY A 232 10.94 10.67 7.98
N GLY A 233 10.74 11.07 6.71
CA GLY A 233 9.74 12.06 6.37
C GLY A 233 9.59 12.29 4.89
N GLN A 234 8.81 13.32 4.60
CA GLN A 234 8.48 13.72 3.24
C GLN A 234 8.38 15.24 3.18
N PHE A 235 8.83 15.82 2.10
CA PHE A 235 8.66 17.23 1.77
C PHE A 235 8.03 17.36 0.40
N SER A 236 7.10 18.31 0.24
CA SER A 236 6.39 18.58 -1.00
C SER A 236 6.30 20.08 -1.23
N ALA A 237 6.40 20.50 -2.51
CA ALA A 237 6.17 21.85 -2.95
C ALA A 237 5.38 21.85 -4.26
N THR A 238 4.41 22.76 -4.39
CA THR A 238 3.61 22.97 -5.60
C THR A 238 3.66 24.45 -5.97
N LEU A 239 3.81 24.74 -7.26
CA LEU A 239 3.74 26.08 -7.83
C LEU A 239 2.68 26.06 -8.94
N SER A 240 1.67 26.92 -8.84
CA SER A 240 0.57 26.99 -9.79
C SER A 240 0.42 28.38 -10.36
N LYS A 241 -0.01 28.45 -11.62
CA LYS A 241 -0.40 29.68 -12.32
C LYS A 241 -1.81 29.50 -12.84
N ARG A 242 -2.72 30.36 -12.43
CA ARG A 242 -4.11 30.40 -12.93
C ARG A 242 -4.35 31.65 -13.77
N TRP A 243 -5.15 31.49 -14.80
CA TRP A 243 -5.67 32.55 -15.66
C TRP A 243 -7.09 32.20 -16.10
N ASP A 244 -7.79 33.10 -16.76
CA ASP A 244 -9.25 33.01 -17.03
C ASP A 244 -9.68 31.67 -17.67
N ASN A 245 -8.83 31.10 -18.52
CA ASN A 245 -9.17 29.90 -19.29
C ASN A 245 -8.16 28.77 -19.11
N GLY A 246 -7.43 28.71 -18.01
CA GLY A 246 -6.50 27.63 -17.76
C GLY A 246 -5.72 27.68 -16.46
N GLU A 247 -5.01 26.61 -16.24
CA GLU A 247 -4.10 26.45 -15.11
C GLU A 247 -2.86 25.67 -15.54
N LEU A 248 -1.71 26.07 -15.04
CA LEU A 248 -0.45 25.32 -15.11
C LEU A 248 0.05 25.12 -13.70
N SER A 249 0.38 23.90 -13.33
CA SER A 249 0.96 23.59 -12.03
C SER A 249 2.13 22.63 -12.15
N PHE A 250 3.13 22.82 -11.28
CA PHE A 250 4.27 21.93 -11.11
C PHE A 250 4.38 21.56 -9.66
N TYR A 251 4.76 20.32 -9.40
CA TYR A 251 5.03 19.85 -8.05
C TYR A 251 6.34 19.09 -7.97
N ALA A 252 6.98 19.15 -6.82
CA ALA A 252 8.14 18.37 -6.45
C ALA A 252 7.91 17.74 -5.08
N ARG A 253 8.31 16.49 -4.92
CA ARG A 253 8.22 15.75 -3.66
C ARG A 253 9.46 14.92 -3.44
N HIS A 254 10.00 14.95 -2.23
CA HIS A 254 11.09 14.11 -1.78
C HIS A 254 10.62 13.30 -0.58
N THR A 255 10.81 11.99 -0.61
CA THR A 255 10.51 11.09 0.50
C THR A 255 11.77 10.31 0.87
N ASP A 256 12.17 10.40 2.14
CA ASP A 256 13.24 9.61 2.74
C ASP A 256 12.72 9.07 4.08
N ASP A 257 12.26 7.81 4.07
CA ASP A 257 11.54 7.22 5.20
C ASP A 257 11.85 5.72 5.31
N ASN A 258 12.42 5.31 6.44
CA ASN A 258 12.76 3.93 6.75
C ASN A 258 11.73 3.34 7.70
N ASN A 259 11.30 2.10 7.45
CA ASN A 259 10.26 1.42 8.22
C ASN A 259 10.67 -0.03 8.50
N ALA A 260 10.61 -0.44 9.76
CA ALA A 260 10.76 -1.85 10.11
C ALA A 260 9.70 -2.69 9.40
N PHE A 261 10.12 -3.80 8.79
CA PHE A 261 9.21 -4.69 8.08
C PHE A 261 8.97 -5.97 8.86
N TYR A 262 7.77 -6.10 9.43
CA TYR A 262 7.37 -7.23 10.25
C TYR A 262 6.80 -8.35 9.40
N THR A 263 7.30 -9.57 9.60
CA THR A 263 6.85 -10.79 8.93
C THR A 263 6.11 -11.71 9.91
N ALA A 264 5.86 -12.97 9.54
CA ALA A 264 5.17 -13.91 10.39
C ALA A 264 6.01 -14.28 11.62
N ILE A 265 5.32 -14.46 12.75
CA ILE A 265 5.88 -14.94 14.02
C ILE A 265 5.15 -16.24 14.46
N PRO A 266 5.78 -17.10 15.29
CA PRO A 266 5.10 -18.26 15.84
C PRO A 266 4.00 -17.86 16.83
N LEU A 267 2.85 -18.50 16.71
CA LEU A 267 1.69 -18.41 17.58
C LEU A 267 1.29 -19.81 18.03
N LEU A 268 0.79 -19.96 19.25
CA LEU A 268 0.15 -21.20 19.65
C LEU A 268 -1.23 -21.29 18.99
N SER A 269 -1.52 -22.44 18.39
CA SER A 269 -2.75 -22.71 17.65
C SER A 269 -3.45 -23.94 18.22
N ARG A 270 -4.74 -23.78 18.58
CA ARG A 270 -5.62 -24.84 19.07
C ARG A 270 -6.91 -24.85 18.23
N ASN A 271 -7.70 -25.92 18.34
CA ASN A 271 -9.00 -26.06 17.67
C ASN A 271 -8.94 -25.73 16.16
N ASN A 272 -7.97 -26.34 15.43
CA ASN A 272 -7.75 -26.11 14.00
C ASN A 272 -7.58 -24.61 13.64
N GLY A 273 -6.83 -23.87 14.44
CA GLY A 273 -6.52 -22.45 14.20
C GLY A 273 -7.58 -21.46 14.68
N ASN A 274 -8.65 -21.92 15.35
CA ASN A 274 -9.66 -21.03 15.92
C ASN A 274 -9.18 -20.28 17.16
N ASP A 275 -8.35 -20.95 17.99
CA ASP A 275 -7.82 -20.39 19.23
C ASP A 275 -6.34 -20.09 19.04
N LEU A 276 -6.01 -18.85 18.78
CA LEU A 276 -4.64 -18.37 18.64
C LEU A 276 -4.21 -17.62 19.90
N SER A 277 -2.97 -17.83 20.31
CA SER A 277 -2.39 -17.12 21.45
C SER A 277 -0.89 -16.93 21.29
N SER A 278 -0.31 -16.12 22.17
CA SER A 278 1.14 -15.85 22.19
C SER A 278 1.95 -17.13 22.35
N PHE A 279 3.03 -17.23 21.59
CA PHE A 279 4.06 -18.25 21.80
C PHE A 279 4.86 -17.90 23.07
N PRO A 280 5.33 -18.90 23.86
CA PRO A 280 6.13 -18.63 25.06
C PRO A 280 7.32 -17.71 24.77
N GLY A 281 7.40 -16.59 25.48
CA GLY A 281 8.46 -15.57 25.31
C GLY A 281 8.25 -14.59 24.16
N LEU A 282 7.15 -14.70 23.38
CA LEU A 282 6.85 -13.83 22.25
C LEU A 282 5.37 -13.40 22.27
N ASN A 283 5.09 -12.18 22.69
CA ASN A 283 3.73 -11.64 22.73
C ASN A 283 3.17 -11.45 21.31
N ALA A 284 1.96 -11.93 21.04
CA ALA A 284 1.37 -11.90 19.71
C ALA A 284 1.02 -10.47 19.24
N GLN A 285 0.64 -9.55 20.15
CA GLN A 285 0.23 -8.18 19.82
C GLN A 285 1.42 -7.21 19.73
N THR A 286 2.43 -7.37 20.60
CA THR A 286 3.53 -6.41 20.75
C THR A 286 4.92 -7.00 20.47
N GLY A 287 5.05 -8.31 20.38
CA GLY A 287 6.33 -8.98 20.17
C GLY A 287 6.78 -8.98 18.72
N THR A 288 8.10 -9.06 18.55
CA THR A 288 8.75 -9.21 17.23
C THR A 288 10.03 -10.03 17.36
N LEU A 289 10.39 -10.73 16.27
CA LEU A 289 11.71 -11.39 16.18
C LEU A 289 12.82 -10.39 15.89
N LEU A 290 12.47 -9.20 15.33
CA LEU A 290 13.43 -8.12 15.07
C LEU A 290 14.09 -7.66 16.37
N GLY A 291 15.39 -7.35 16.31
CA GLY A 291 16.13 -6.91 17.50
C GLY A 291 17.47 -6.27 17.12
N ARG A 292 18.17 -5.75 18.14
CA ARG A 292 19.49 -5.11 17.98
C ARG A 292 20.56 -6.04 17.38
N ASP A 293 20.39 -7.36 17.52
CA ASP A 293 21.31 -8.37 16.97
C ASP A 293 21.35 -8.38 15.44
N PHE A 294 20.39 -7.73 14.80
CA PHE A 294 20.28 -7.64 13.33
C PHE A 294 20.72 -6.28 12.78
N ARG A 295 21.34 -5.43 13.61
CA ARG A 295 21.96 -4.19 13.19
C ARG A 295 23.34 -4.46 12.63
N ASN A 296 23.64 -3.86 11.47
CA ASN A 296 24.99 -3.93 10.85
C ASN A 296 25.54 -5.36 10.72
N VAL A 297 24.78 -6.26 10.10
CA VAL A 297 25.15 -7.66 9.87
C VAL A 297 25.89 -7.80 8.55
N ASP A 298 26.93 -8.63 8.53
CA ASP A 298 27.72 -8.93 7.33
C ASP A 298 27.22 -10.24 6.70
N LEU A 299 26.51 -10.11 5.55
CA LEU A 299 26.05 -11.25 4.74
C LEU A 299 27.22 -11.77 3.90
N LEU A 300 27.49 -13.08 3.93
CA LEU A 300 28.47 -13.72 3.07
C LEU A 300 27.88 -13.86 1.66
N VAL A 301 28.49 -13.20 0.67
CA VAL A 301 27.91 -13.06 -0.69
C VAL A 301 28.83 -13.59 -1.81
N GLY A 302 30.03 -14.05 -1.48
CA GLY A 302 30.97 -14.51 -2.49
C GLY A 302 32.17 -15.22 -1.89
N PRO A 303 33.04 -15.81 -2.75
CA PRO A 303 34.24 -16.52 -2.34
C PRO A 303 35.21 -15.59 -1.61
N ASP A 304 36.23 -16.17 -1.00
CA ASP A 304 37.27 -15.47 -0.23
C ASP A 304 36.74 -14.62 0.93
N GLY A 305 35.59 -14.98 1.46
CA GLY A 305 34.95 -14.29 2.59
C GLY A 305 34.36 -12.91 2.21
N GLN A 306 34.04 -12.67 0.95
CA GLN A 306 33.38 -11.44 0.51
C GLN A 306 32.05 -11.25 1.21
N THR A 307 31.90 -10.12 1.90
CA THR A 307 30.68 -9.80 2.65
C THR A 307 30.00 -8.52 2.16
N LEU A 308 28.70 -8.45 2.42
CA LEU A 308 27.87 -7.28 2.19
C LEU A 308 27.23 -6.87 3.52
N ARG A 309 27.56 -5.67 4.00
CA ARG A 309 27.01 -5.17 5.25
C ARG A 309 25.60 -4.62 5.05
N ARG A 310 24.68 -5.02 5.92
CA ARG A 310 23.29 -4.60 5.92
C ARG A 310 22.80 -4.29 7.34
N ASP A 311 21.84 -3.37 7.43
CA ASP A 311 21.20 -2.99 8.69
C ASP A 311 19.68 -3.22 8.58
N LEU A 312 19.12 -3.98 9.52
CA LEU A 312 17.67 -4.26 9.51
C LEU A 312 16.82 -3.02 9.84
N ALA A 313 17.41 -1.97 10.41
CA ALA A 313 16.72 -0.71 10.64
C ALA A 313 16.38 0.07 9.35
N ASP A 314 17.05 -0.24 8.23
CA ASP A 314 16.68 0.30 6.92
C ASP A 314 15.35 -0.31 6.42
N GLY A 315 15.04 -1.53 6.84
CA GLY A 315 13.75 -2.21 6.69
C GLY A 315 13.16 -2.13 5.28
N ARG A 316 11.88 -1.75 5.17
CA ARG A 316 11.23 -1.36 3.91
C ARG A 316 11.34 0.16 3.79
N GLY A 317 12.46 0.60 3.27
CA GLY A 317 12.79 2.00 3.09
C GLY A 317 12.33 2.56 1.74
N VAL A 318 12.32 3.88 1.65
CA VAL A 318 12.13 4.61 0.40
C VAL A 318 12.98 5.88 0.42
N ASN A 319 13.73 6.11 -0.68
CA ASN A 319 14.41 7.39 -0.93
C ASN A 319 14.14 7.76 -2.39
N ILE A 320 13.12 8.62 -2.59
CA ILE A 320 12.52 8.88 -3.91
C ILE A 320 12.27 10.36 -4.10
N ASP A 321 12.64 10.84 -5.28
CA ASP A 321 12.26 12.14 -5.82
C ASP A 321 11.13 11.96 -6.84
N VAL A 322 10.11 12.80 -6.71
CA VAL A 322 8.98 12.90 -7.64
C VAL A 322 8.92 14.34 -8.15
N PHE A 323 8.86 14.50 -9.47
CA PHE A 323 8.61 15.79 -10.10
C PHE A 323 7.52 15.62 -11.15
N GLY A 324 6.52 16.49 -11.14
CA GLY A 324 5.43 16.40 -12.09
C GLY A 324 4.78 17.75 -12.36
N GLY A 325 3.81 17.71 -13.26
CA GLY A 325 3.05 18.90 -13.60
C GLY A 325 1.76 18.57 -14.32
N GLU A 326 0.90 19.56 -14.34
CA GLU A 326 -0.41 19.53 -14.97
C GLU A 326 -0.65 20.85 -15.70
N TRP A 327 -1.10 20.74 -16.94
CA TRP A 327 -1.53 21.87 -17.76
C TRP A 327 -2.95 21.64 -18.25
N ASN A 328 -3.82 22.60 -17.97
CA ASN A 328 -5.20 22.58 -18.39
C ASN A 328 -5.52 23.90 -19.08
N TRP A 329 -6.15 23.84 -20.26
CA TRP A 329 -6.43 25.01 -21.06
C TRP A 329 -7.72 24.85 -21.86
N GLU A 330 -8.56 25.89 -21.85
CA GLU A 330 -9.80 25.93 -22.61
C GLU A 330 -9.73 27.05 -23.64
N SER A 331 -9.98 26.75 -24.93
CA SER A 331 -10.03 27.76 -25.99
C SER A 331 -10.82 27.29 -27.19
N GLY A 332 -11.71 28.12 -27.74
CA GLY A 332 -12.46 27.84 -28.97
C GLY A 332 -13.31 26.56 -28.89
N GLY A 333 -13.82 26.22 -27.70
CA GLY A 333 -14.60 25.00 -27.48
C GLY A 333 -13.76 23.72 -27.33
N TRP A 334 -12.42 23.83 -27.30
CA TRP A 334 -11.49 22.75 -26.98
C TRP A 334 -11.01 22.86 -25.54
N THR A 335 -10.88 21.71 -24.88
CA THR A 335 -10.16 21.58 -23.61
C THR A 335 -8.93 20.71 -23.85
N VAL A 336 -7.76 21.21 -23.47
CA VAL A 336 -6.51 20.48 -23.45
C VAL A 336 -6.17 20.20 -21.99
N ALA A 337 -5.89 18.93 -21.67
CA ALA A 337 -5.36 18.53 -20.37
C ALA A 337 -4.12 17.67 -20.57
N ASP A 338 -3.01 18.05 -19.98
CA ASP A 338 -1.76 17.32 -20.04
C ASP A 338 -1.19 17.12 -18.65
N ARG A 339 -0.74 15.93 -18.33
CA ARG A 339 -0.13 15.57 -17.05
C ARG A 339 1.14 14.79 -17.29
N PHE A 340 2.19 15.13 -16.57
CA PHE A 340 3.41 14.33 -16.59
C PHE A 340 3.94 14.10 -15.18
N ASN A 341 4.69 13.01 -15.03
CA ASN A 341 5.35 12.64 -13.77
C ASN A 341 6.69 11.96 -14.05
N VAL A 342 7.69 12.33 -13.25
CA VAL A 342 9.03 11.74 -13.23
C VAL A 342 9.30 11.22 -11.84
N ILE A 343 9.76 9.98 -11.74
CA ILE A 343 10.19 9.37 -10.48
C ILE A 343 11.61 8.87 -10.63
N SER A 344 12.41 9.09 -9.59
CA SER A 344 13.77 8.54 -9.50
C SER A 344 14.11 8.25 -8.05
N GLY A 345 14.72 7.10 -7.79
CA GLY A 345 15.20 6.77 -6.44
C GLY A 345 15.34 5.29 -6.16
N SER A 346 15.28 4.93 -4.89
CA SER A 346 15.45 3.56 -4.40
C SER A 346 14.38 3.17 -3.40
N ALA A 347 14.02 1.88 -3.42
CA ALA A 347 13.10 1.26 -2.50
C ALA A 347 13.63 -0.11 -2.04
N PRO A 348 14.53 -0.14 -1.03
CA PRO A 348 15.03 -1.39 -0.47
C PRO A 348 13.98 -2.10 0.37
N THR A 349 14.11 -3.42 0.51
CA THR A 349 13.39 -4.23 1.49
C THR A 349 14.34 -5.18 2.17
N TYR A 350 14.58 -4.96 3.47
CA TYR A 350 15.37 -5.84 4.33
C TYR A 350 14.46 -6.40 5.41
N ALA A 351 14.39 -7.73 5.51
CA ALA A 351 13.46 -8.39 6.40
C ALA A 351 13.95 -9.77 6.86
N LEU A 352 13.41 -10.22 7.99
CA LEU A 352 13.54 -11.61 8.45
C LEU A 352 12.30 -12.39 8.01
N PHE A 353 12.46 -13.44 7.21
CA PHE A 353 11.39 -14.35 6.83
C PHE A 353 11.58 -15.67 7.55
N THR A 354 10.62 -16.03 8.40
CA THR A 354 10.65 -17.29 9.13
C THR A 354 10.48 -18.48 8.19
N GLY A 355 11.32 -19.49 8.35
CA GLY A 355 11.32 -20.73 7.56
C GLY A 355 10.42 -21.79 8.19
N ASP A 356 10.77 -22.26 9.41
CA ASP A 356 10.17 -23.39 10.08
C ASP A 356 9.53 -23.04 11.42
N ALA A 357 8.73 -23.98 11.95
CA ALA A 357 8.20 -23.90 13.29
C ALA A 357 9.32 -24.00 14.34
N PRO A 358 9.19 -23.35 15.52
CA PRO A 358 10.14 -23.47 16.59
C PRO A 358 10.37 -24.91 17.05
N GLN A 359 11.62 -25.25 17.36
CA GLN A 359 12.04 -26.52 17.91
C GLN A 359 13.03 -26.31 19.08
N ARG A 360 13.35 -27.35 19.82
CA ARG A 360 14.41 -27.27 20.84
C ARG A 360 15.78 -27.16 20.16
N LEU A 361 16.69 -26.42 20.76
CA LEU A 361 18.08 -26.30 20.28
C LEU A 361 18.79 -27.66 20.24
N GLY A 362 18.55 -28.51 21.25
CA GLY A 362 19.11 -29.88 21.27
C GLY A 362 18.64 -30.73 20.07
N ASP A 363 17.37 -30.64 19.69
CA ASP A 363 16.81 -31.33 18.53
C ASP A 363 17.39 -30.79 17.22
N PHE A 364 17.58 -29.46 17.13
CA PHE A 364 18.25 -28.81 16.02
C PHE A 364 19.68 -29.29 15.84
N ILE A 365 20.48 -29.34 16.92
CA ILE A 365 21.87 -29.88 16.89
C ILE A 365 21.87 -31.34 16.49
N ALA A 366 20.97 -32.17 17.06
CA ALA A 366 20.87 -33.58 16.75
C ALA A 366 20.50 -33.85 15.28
N SER A 367 19.83 -32.96 14.61
CA SER A 367 19.49 -33.10 13.18
C SER A 367 20.72 -33.19 12.28
N TYR A 368 21.88 -32.69 12.71
CA TYR A 368 23.14 -32.83 12.02
C TYR A 368 23.81 -34.25 12.23
N GLY A 369 23.18 -35.10 13.01
CA GLY A 369 23.74 -36.43 13.34
C GLY A 369 24.96 -36.35 14.28
N SER A 370 25.11 -35.28 15.04
CA SER A 370 26.20 -35.03 15.99
C SER A 370 25.65 -34.47 17.30
N SER A 371 26.43 -34.56 18.37
CA SER A 371 26.28 -33.68 19.53
C SER A 371 27.02 -32.37 19.30
N GLY A 372 26.80 -31.41 20.21
CA GLY A 372 27.46 -30.11 20.09
C GLY A 372 27.04 -29.16 21.19
N SER A 373 27.59 -27.96 21.15
CA SER A 373 27.25 -26.83 22.02
C SER A 373 26.86 -25.62 21.25
N ALA A 374 26.15 -24.71 21.89
CA ALA A 374 25.72 -23.46 21.24
C ALA A 374 25.99 -22.25 22.14
N SER A 375 26.27 -21.12 21.52
CA SER A 375 26.49 -19.83 22.19
C SER A 375 25.85 -18.67 21.43
N TYR A 376 25.54 -17.59 22.13
CA TYR A 376 25.07 -16.37 21.48
C TYR A 376 26.22 -15.68 20.71
N THR A 377 25.93 -15.22 19.48
CA THR A 377 26.94 -14.59 18.62
C THR A 377 27.51 -13.28 19.19
N ASN A 378 26.68 -12.50 19.89
CA ASN A 378 27.04 -11.17 20.45
C ASN A 378 27.33 -11.22 21.96
N GLY A 379 27.94 -12.31 22.44
CA GLY A 379 28.19 -12.55 23.85
C GLY A 379 26.93 -12.95 24.61
N GLY A 380 27.05 -13.37 25.84
CA GLY A 380 25.91 -13.85 26.66
C GLY A 380 25.99 -15.31 27.05
N GLY A 381 27.09 -15.98 26.70
CA GLY A 381 27.41 -17.33 27.15
C GLY A 381 26.76 -18.46 26.35
N VAL A 382 26.75 -19.63 26.96
CA VAL A 382 26.21 -20.89 26.39
C VAL A 382 24.69 -20.81 26.36
N VAL A 383 24.08 -21.39 25.33
CA VAL A 383 22.62 -21.48 25.17
C VAL A 383 22.16 -22.87 25.65
N ASP A 384 21.07 -22.89 26.44
CA ASP A 384 20.50 -24.15 26.96
C ASP A 384 19.91 -24.98 25.83
N ALA A 385 20.10 -26.30 25.84
CA ALA A 385 19.60 -27.24 24.84
C ALA A 385 18.05 -27.27 24.75
N ASN A 386 17.34 -26.85 25.80
CA ASN A 386 15.88 -26.73 25.80
C ASN A 386 15.38 -25.39 25.26
N GLN A 387 16.27 -24.44 24.97
CA GLN A 387 15.88 -23.17 24.35
C GLN A 387 15.09 -23.42 23.06
N GLN A 388 13.92 -22.81 22.94
CA GLN A 388 13.18 -22.82 21.69
C GLN A 388 13.89 -21.95 20.66
N VAL A 389 14.20 -22.52 19.51
CA VAL A 389 14.88 -21.87 18.40
C VAL A 389 14.07 -22.01 17.13
N LEU A 390 14.28 -21.13 16.16
CA LEU A 390 13.72 -21.20 14.81
C LEU A 390 14.76 -20.71 13.80
N GLU A 391 14.58 -21.09 12.57
CA GLU A 391 15.34 -20.52 11.46
C GLU A 391 14.58 -19.39 10.80
N ALA A 392 15.30 -18.29 10.49
CA ALA A 392 14.77 -17.18 9.70
C ALA A 392 15.79 -16.66 8.71
N GLY A 393 15.38 -16.50 7.47
CA GLY A 393 16.21 -15.97 6.42
C GLY A 393 16.29 -14.45 6.48
N TRP A 394 17.49 -13.89 6.41
CA TRP A 394 17.68 -12.47 6.14
C TRP A 394 17.60 -12.23 4.63
N TRP A 395 16.54 -11.56 4.20
CA TRP A 395 16.34 -11.19 2.80
C TRP A 395 16.75 -9.74 2.56
N SER A 396 17.67 -9.54 1.63
CA SER A 396 18.13 -8.23 1.19
C SER A 396 17.69 -8.01 -0.25
N VAL A 397 16.82 -7.05 -0.46
CA VAL A 397 16.30 -6.67 -1.77
C VAL A 397 16.58 -5.19 -1.98
N ASP A 398 17.42 -4.87 -2.95
CA ASP A 398 17.68 -3.50 -3.40
C ASP A 398 16.99 -3.28 -4.74
N LYS A 399 16.21 -2.20 -4.85
CA LYS A 399 15.57 -1.74 -6.11
C LYS A 399 15.91 -0.28 -6.37
N ARG A 400 16.30 0.02 -7.62
CA ARG A 400 16.41 1.41 -8.11
C ARG A 400 15.38 1.60 -9.22
N LEU A 401 14.57 2.64 -9.05
CA LEU A 401 13.43 2.91 -9.91
C LEU A 401 13.62 4.23 -10.65
N ASN A 402 13.27 4.26 -11.94
CA ASN A 402 13.08 5.48 -12.69
C ASN A 402 11.84 5.35 -13.54
N SER A 403 11.07 6.43 -13.66
CA SER A 403 9.96 6.48 -14.60
C SER A 403 9.70 7.89 -15.11
N PHE A 404 9.15 7.96 -16.30
CA PHE A 404 8.50 9.14 -16.88
C PHE A 404 7.14 8.71 -17.41
N THR A 405 6.10 9.47 -17.11
CA THR A 405 4.77 9.27 -17.66
C THR A 405 4.20 10.58 -18.19
N ASN A 406 3.39 10.49 -19.23
CA ASN A 406 2.62 11.60 -19.77
C ASN A 406 1.24 11.13 -20.23
N ASP A 407 0.21 11.88 -19.90
CA ASP A 407 -1.19 11.65 -20.31
C ASP A 407 -1.75 12.96 -20.90
N LEU A 408 -1.85 13.00 -22.23
CA LEU A 408 -2.38 14.13 -22.99
C LEU A 408 -3.81 13.83 -23.44
N ARG A 409 -4.72 14.75 -23.18
CA ARG A 409 -6.15 14.68 -23.56
C ARG A 409 -6.60 15.93 -24.29
N LEU A 410 -7.38 15.73 -25.34
CA LEU A 410 -8.05 16.79 -26.10
C LEU A 410 -9.55 16.49 -26.07
N SER A 411 -10.33 17.37 -25.49
CA SER A 411 -11.77 17.22 -25.37
C SER A 411 -12.49 18.32 -26.11
N ARG A 412 -13.64 18.00 -26.70
CA ARG A 412 -14.52 18.94 -27.36
C ARG A 412 -15.98 18.55 -27.22
N GLU A 413 -16.84 19.51 -26.95
CA GLU A 413 -18.26 19.35 -27.10
C GLU A 413 -18.60 19.38 -28.62
N LEU A 414 -19.05 18.23 -29.15
CA LEU A 414 -19.41 18.11 -30.58
C LEU A 414 -20.81 18.69 -30.88
N PHE A 415 -21.71 18.49 -29.94
CA PHE A 415 -23.07 19.07 -29.93
C PHE A 415 -23.55 19.08 -28.47
N ALA A 416 -24.63 19.82 -28.20
CA ALA A 416 -25.13 20.03 -26.83
C ALA A 416 -25.25 18.71 -26.05
N GLY A 417 -24.53 18.60 -24.93
CA GLY A 417 -24.55 17.43 -24.07
C GLY A 417 -23.67 16.25 -24.51
N ASN A 418 -22.86 16.39 -25.59
CA ASN A 418 -21.93 15.35 -26.00
C ASN A 418 -20.50 15.86 -25.99
N THR A 419 -19.63 15.24 -25.19
CA THR A 419 -18.20 15.58 -25.11
C THR A 419 -17.36 14.40 -25.54
N LEU A 420 -16.67 14.55 -26.66
CA LEU A 420 -15.68 13.61 -27.16
C LEU A 420 -14.29 13.98 -26.64
N THR A 421 -13.58 13.01 -26.10
CA THR A 421 -12.17 13.11 -25.70
C THR A 421 -11.34 12.12 -26.48
N VAL A 422 -10.23 12.58 -27.02
CA VAL A 422 -9.16 11.73 -27.54
C VAL A 422 -7.91 11.94 -26.69
N GLY A 423 -7.16 10.89 -26.44
CA GLY A 423 -5.97 10.98 -25.62
C GLY A 423 -4.85 10.07 -26.05
N ALA A 424 -3.66 10.42 -25.60
CA ALA A 424 -2.45 9.64 -25.75
C ALA A 424 -1.75 9.48 -24.41
N TYR A 425 -1.27 8.29 -24.13
CA TYR A 425 -0.50 7.99 -22.94
C TYR A 425 0.87 7.42 -23.32
N TYR A 426 1.89 7.90 -22.64
CA TYR A 426 3.26 7.41 -22.76
C TYR A 426 3.83 7.15 -21.38
N ALA A 427 4.46 5.99 -21.19
CA ALA A 427 5.23 5.70 -20.00
C ALA A 427 6.54 5.00 -20.37
N LYS A 428 7.63 5.45 -19.77
CA LYS A 428 8.94 4.78 -19.81
C LYS A 428 9.41 4.57 -18.38
N TYR A 429 9.78 3.34 -18.03
CA TYR A 429 10.11 2.99 -16.66
C TYR A 429 11.19 1.90 -16.60
N SER A 430 11.96 1.88 -15.53
CA SER A 430 13.01 0.90 -15.33
C SER A 430 13.15 0.50 -13.87
N SER A 431 13.64 -0.72 -13.66
CA SER A 431 14.09 -1.22 -12.36
C SER A 431 15.48 -1.86 -12.49
N ALA A 432 16.36 -1.57 -11.55
CA ALA A 432 17.61 -2.29 -11.37
C ALA A 432 17.58 -2.98 -10.00
N ASP A 433 17.64 -4.30 -10.04
CA ASP A 433 17.41 -5.18 -8.91
C ASP A 433 18.69 -5.92 -8.49
N THR A 434 18.95 -5.95 -7.18
CA THR A 434 19.99 -6.79 -6.57
C THR A 434 19.43 -7.42 -5.32
N TRP A 435 19.27 -8.76 -5.34
CA TRP A 435 18.65 -9.51 -4.25
C TRP A 435 19.58 -10.58 -3.72
N TYR A 436 19.58 -10.77 -2.40
CA TYR A 436 20.17 -11.90 -1.70
C TYR A 436 19.11 -12.49 -0.80
N LEU A 437 18.39 -13.52 -1.28
CA LEU A 437 17.33 -14.19 -0.54
C LEU A 437 17.84 -15.48 0.09
N GLY A 438 17.45 -15.72 1.31
CA GLY A 438 17.98 -16.81 2.14
C GLY A 438 18.78 -16.21 3.28
N ASN A 439 20.07 -16.49 3.35
CA ASN A 439 20.94 -16.09 4.45
C ASN A 439 20.28 -16.47 5.78
N THR A 440 19.97 -17.77 5.91
CA THR A 440 19.19 -18.31 7.03
C THR A 440 20.02 -18.24 8.31
N MET A 441 19.38 -17.85 9.40
CA MET A 441 20.00 -17.74 10.71
C MET A 441 19.24 -18.59 11.74
N LEU A 442 19.96 -19.18 12.67
CA LEU A 442 19.42 -19.80 13.86
C LEU A 442 19.19 -18.73 14.94
N LEU A 443 17.94 -18.59 15.35
CA LEU A 443 17.47 -17.55 16.26
C LEU A 443 16.77 -18.14 17.47
N THR A 444 16.82 -17.45 18.60
CA THR A 444 15.91 -17.74 19.72
C THR A 444 14.46 -17.43 19.32
N ALA A 445 13.51 -18.32 19.61
CA ALA A 445 12.09 -18.12 19.36
C ALA A 445 11.46 -17.28 20.50
N GLN A 446 11.86 -16.02 20.62
CA GLN A 446 11.42 -15.09 21.66
C GLN A 446 11.39 -13.66 21.15
N ASN A 447 10.80 -12.75 21.94
CA ASN A 447 10.82 -11.32 21.62
C ASN A 447 12.26 -10.80 21.50
N ASN A 448 12.52 -10.00 20.44
CA ASN A 448 13.85 -9.49 20.10
C ASN A 448 14.86 -10.64 20.02
N ALA A 449 14.65 -11.54 19.07
CA ALA A 449 15.40 -12.76 18.89
C ALA A 449 16.93 -12.52 18.85
N ARG A 450 17.68 -13.49 19.31
CA ARG A 450 19.15 -13.46 19.32
C ARG A 450 19.70 -14.56 18.42
N ARG A 451 20.77 -14.23 17.70
CA ARG A 451 21.49 -15.19 16.84
C ARG A 451 22.31 -16.14 17.69
N ILE A 452 22.36 -17.41 17.25
CA ILE A 452 23.03 -18.52 17.95
C ILE A 452 24.04 -19.18 17.02
N ASP A 453 25.28 -19.30 17.47
CA ASP A 453 26.30 -20.14 16.85
C ASP A 453 26.30 -21.55 17.45
N VAL A 454 26.47 -22.56 16.59
CA VAL A 454 26.51 -23.97 16.94
C VAL A 454 27.87 -24.57 16.57
N ALA A 455 28.55 -25.17 17.54
CA ALA A 455 29.77 -25.95 17.36
C ALA A 455 29.43 -27.45 17.52
N LEU A 456 29.65 -28.22 16.46
CA LEU A 456 29.43 -29.68 16.47
C LEU A 456 30.68 -30.39 17.02
N ASP A 457 30.48 -31.47 17.80
CA ASP A 457 31.57 -32.22 18.43
C ASP A 457 32.38 -33.04 17.40
N ASP A 458 31.84 -33.25 16.21
CA ASP A 458 32.52 -33.93 15.10
C ASP A 458 33.44 -33.01 14.27
N GLY A 459 33.53 -31.74 14.66
CA GLY A 459 34.40 -30.73 14.04
C GLY A 459 33.81 -29.99 12.80
N ARG A 460 32.61 -30.37 12.33
CA ARG A 460 31.91 -29.64 11.29
C ARG A 460 31.40 -28.29 11.82
N GLN A 461 31.38 -27.30 10.96
CA GLN A 461 30.91 -25.94 11.29
C GLN A 461 29.47 -25.78 10.79
N ALA A 462 28.49 -25.86 11.69
CA ALA A 462 27.07 -25.74 11.36
C ALA A 462 26.65 -24.26 11.09
N THR A 463 27.31 -23.32 11.77
CA THR A 463 26.96 -21.91 11.70
C THR A 463 28.19 -20.99 11.62
N ARG A 464 27.97 -19.79 11.09
CA ARG A 464 28.91 -18.67 11.14
C ARG A 464 28.17 -17.40 11.52
N GLN A 465 28.46 -16.81 12.67
CA GLN A 465 27.76 -15.61 13.18
C GLN A 465 26.23 -15.79 13.23
N GLY A 466 25.78 -17.01 13.53
CA GLY A 466 24.39 -17.41 13.56
C GLY A 466 23.82 -17.87 12.22
N PHE A 467 24.48 -17.68 11.10
CA PHE A 467 24.01 -18.12 9.80
C PHE A 467 24.18 -19.63 9.63
N THR A 468 23.09 -20.33 9.29
CA THR A 468 23.02 -21.78 8.94
C THR A 468 23.11 -21.99 7.44
N SER A 469 22.83 -20.96 6.63
CA SER A 469 23.03 -20.95 5.19
C SER A 469 23.26 -19.54 4.65
N THR A 470 23.85 -19.47 3.47
CA THR A 470 23.96 -18.27 2.64
C THR A 470 22.73 -18.08 1.76
N ALA A 471 22.77 -17.14 0.79
CA ALA A 471 21.68 -16.90 -0.12
C ALA A 471 21.40 -18.12 -1.02
N PHE A 472 20.15 -18.59 -1.06
CA PHE A 472 19.70 -19.57 -2.06
C PHE A 472 19.37 -18.91 -3.41
N LEU A 473 19.14 -17.59 -3.42
CA LEU A 473 18.92 -16.81 -4.63
C LEU A 473 19.73 -15.50 -4.57
N ASN A 474 20.65 -15.35 -5.52
CA ASN A 474 21.36 -14.12 -5.81
C ASN A 474 20.85 -13.58 -7.16
N LEU A 475 19.92 -12.63 -7.13
CA LEU A 475 19.38 -12.01 -8.32
C LEU A 475 20.12 -10.71 -8.64
N ARG A 476 20.58 -10.58 -9.89
CA ARG A 476 20.98 -9.30 -10.48
C ARG A 476 20.24 -9.12 -11.79
N ALA A 477 19.47 -8.06 -11.92
CA ALA A 477 18.65 -7.83 -13.10
C ALA A 477 18.53 -6.34 -13.40
N LYS A 478 18.33 -6.03 -14.67
CA LYS A 478 17.92 -4.70 -15.15
C LYS A 478 16.75 -4.88 -16.09
N TYR A 479 15.76 -4.02 -15.94
CA TYR A 479 14.55 -4.04 -16.76
C TYR A 479 14.24 -2.63 -17.23
N ASP A 480 13.80 -2.54 -18.49
CA ASP A 480 13.27 -1.34 -19.12
C ASP A 480 11.91 -1.66 -19.71
N GLY A 481 10.91 -0.85 -19.38
CA GLY A 481 9.54 -0.97 -19.87
C GLY A 481 9.11 0.31 -20.59
N GLU A 482 8.28 0.15 -21.60
CA GLU A 482 7.64 1.24 -22.32
C GLU A 482 6.19 0.89 -22.59
N ASN A 483 5.27 1.83 -22.28
CA ASN A 483 3.87 1.72 -22.64
C ASN A 483 3.48 2.91 -23.52
N ILE A 484 2.82 2.62 -24.64
CA ILE A 484 2.25 3.62 -25.54
C ILE A 484 0.78 3.28 -25.74
N ALA A 485 -0.10 4.24 -25.52
CA ALA A 485 -1.51 4.04 -25.76
C ALA A 485 -2.18 5.24 -26.42
N ALA A 486 -3.22 4.96 -27.20
CA ALA A 486 -4.19 5.92 -27.66
C ALA A 486 -5.57 5.51 -27.16
N PHE A 487 -6.39 6.49 -26.76
CA PHE A 487 -7.74 6.22 -26.29
C PHE A 487 -8.73 7.27 -26.75
N VAL A 488 -9.99 6.86 -26.75
CA VAL A 488 -11.13 7.71 -27.01
C VAL A 488 -12.16 7.49 -25.91
N ALA A 489 -12.77 8.56 -25.45
CA ALA A 489 -13.90 8.53 -24.52
C ALA A 489 -14.97 9.49 -25.01
N ASP A 490 -16.22 9.05 -24.95
CA ASP A 490 -17.38 9.83 -25.34
C ASP A 490 -18.38 9.86 -24.18
N GLU A 491 -18.69 11.06 -23.71
CA GLU A 491 -19.65 11.31 -22.64
C GLU A 491 -20.86 12.02 -23.25
N TRP A 492 -22.02 11.40 -23.17
CA TRP A 492 -23.23 11.86 -23.81
C TRP A 492 -24.41 11.98 -22.83
N GLU A 493 -24.91 13.17 -22.63
CA GLU A 493 -26.14 13.50 -21.91
C GLU A 493 -27.34 13.31 -22.89
N LEU A 494 -27.82 12.05 -22.99
CA LEU A 494 -28.91 11.67 -23.88
C LEU A 494 -30.23 12.40 -23.52
N SER A 495 -30.40 12.75 -22.25
CA SER A 495 -31.48 13.58 -21.74
C SER A 495 -31.05 14.13 -20.36
N GLU A 496 -31.86 15.02 -19.76
CA GLU A 496 -31.65 15.55 -18.39
C GLU A 496 -31.52 14.45 -17.33
N ARG A 497 -31.95 13.21 -17.60
CA ARG A 497 -31.94 12.09 -16.67
C ARG A 497 -31.03 10.93 -17.09
N LEU A 498 -30.63 10.90 -18.33
CA LEU A 498 -29.90 9.75 -18.88
C LEU A 498 -28.57 10.19 -19.47
N ARG A 499 -27.51 9.67 -18.89
CA ARG A 499 -26.14 9.85 -19.35
C ARG A 499 -25.52 8.52 -19.74
N LEU A 500 -24.84 8.50 -20.87
CA LEU A 500 -24.04 7.40 -21.40
C LEU A 500 -22.59 7.83 -21.44
N ASP A 501 -21.67 6.98 -21.04
CA ASP A 501 -20.25 7.15 -21.29
C ASP A 501 -19.64 5.88 -21.89
N LEU A 502 -18.84 6.05 -22.93
CA LEU A 502 -18.17 5.01 -23.67
C LEU A 502 -16.68 5.30 -23.71
N GLY A 503 -15.86 4.27 -23.75
CA GLY A 503 -14.42 4.42 -23.88
C GLY A 503 -13.75 3.22 -24.50
N ALA A 504 -12.70 3.47 -25.28
CA ALA A 504 -11.83 2.45 -25.83
C ALA A 504 -10.38 2.91 -25.76
N ARG A 505 -9.47 2.01 -25.43
CA ARG A 505 -8.03 2.24 -25.31
C ARG A 505 -7.27 1.10 -25.97
N TYR A 506 -6.44 1.43 -26.93
CA TYR A 506 -5.46 0.51 -27.48
C TYR A 506 -4.11 0.83 -26.87
N GLU A 507 -3.46 -0.19 -26.33
CA GLU A 507 -2.17 -0.04 -25.66
C GLU A 507 -1.19 -1.11 -26.12
N ARG A 508 0.06 -0.71 -26.26
CA ARG A 508 1.21 -1.59 -26.47
C ARG A 508 2.17 -1.42 -25.31
N GLN A 509 2.60 -2.55 -24.74
CA GLN A 509 3.70 -2.64 -23.77
C GLN A 509 4.90 -3.31 -24.44
N SER A 510 6.09 -2.75 -24.21
CA SER A 510 7.37 -3.36 -24.58
C SER A 510 8.24 -3.45 -23.34
N VAL A 511 8.76 -4.64 -23.03
CA VAL A 511 9.65 -4.86 -21.91
C VAL A 511 10.92 -5.56 -22.41
N THR A 512 12.07 -4.96 -22.10
CA THR A 512 13.38 -5.58 -22.29
C THR A 512 14.09 -5.72 -20.96
N GLY A 513 14.99 -6.67 -20.85
CA GLY A 513 15.76 -6.83 -19.62
C GLY A 513 16.88 -7.86 -19.75
N ASP A 514 17.82 -7.75 -18.83
CA ASP A 514 18.92 -8.69 -18.67
C ASP A 514 18.90 -9.22 -17.23
N VAL A 515 18.74 -10.54 -17.10
CA VAL A 515 18.74 -11.25 -15.83
C VAL A 515 19.99 -12.14 -15.79
N HIS A 516 20.87 -11.90 -14.84
CA HIS A 516 22.08 -12.73 -14.68
C HIS A 516 21.70 -14.17 -14.36
N ASP A 517 22.37 -15.10 -15.04
CA ASP A 517 22.29 -16.52 -14.70
C ASP A 517 22.90 -16.74 -13.30
N THR A 518 22.51 -17.83 -12.65
CA THR A 518 23.03 -18.18 -11.33
C THR A 518 23.62 -19.59 -11.30
N THR A 519 24.57 -19.80 -10.39
CA THR A 519 25.11 -21.13 -10.08
C THR A 519 25.14 -21.32 -8.58
N THR A 520 25.07 -22.56 -8.14
CA THR A 520 25.21 -22.92 -6.72
C THR A 520 26.58 -23.52 -6.50
N VAL A 521 27.31 -23.02 -5.54
CA VAL A 521 28.68 -23.43 -5.22
C VAL A 521 28.88 -23.61 -3.71
N ASP A 522 29.84 -24.43 -3.35
CA ASP A 522 30.49 -24.41 -2.04
C ASP A 522 31.55 -23.30 -2.06
N LEU A 523 31.42 -22.27 -1.20
CA LEU A 523 32.21 -21.05 -1.30
C LEU A 523 33.68 -21.25 -0.95
N ASP A 524 33.99 -22.09 0.02
CA ASP A 524 35.34 -22.34 0.48
C ASP A 524 35.89 -23.72 0.01
N GLY A 525 35.07 -24.52 -0.67
CA GLY A 525 35.39 -25.87 -1.14
C GLY A 525 35.62 -26.88 -0.02
N ASN A 526 35.13 -26.58 1.19
CA ASN A 526 35.28 -27.45 2.36
C ASN A 526 33.91 -27.97 2.82
N PRO A 527 33.55 -29.22 2.52
CA PRO A 527 32.23 -29.76 2.85
C PRO A 527 31.94 -29.85 4.37
N ALA A 528 32.94 -29.61 5.23
CA ALA A 528 32.74 -29.51 6.68
C ALA A 528 32.21 -28.12 7.13
N THR A 529 32.24 -27.14 6.28
CA THR A 529 31.70 -25.78 6.51
C THR A 529 30.26 -25.73 6.01
N LEU A 530 29.31 -26.26 6.82
CA LEU A 530 27.95 -26.57 6.36
C LEU A 530 27.14 -25.33 5.92
N TYR A 531 27.41 -24.16 6.47
CA TYR A 531 26.64 -22.92 6.24
C TYR A 531 26.84 -22.30 4.86
N ASP A 532 27.86 -22.68 4.06
CA ASP A 532 28.18 -22.07 2.77
C ASP A 532 28.33 -23.06 1.60
N ASN A 533 28.04 -24.34 1.84
CA ASN A 533 28.13 -25.44 0.86
C ASN A 533 27.14 -25.30 -0.33
N ALA A 534 26.15 -24.40 -0.23
CA ALA A 534 25.10 -24.22 -1.25
C ALA A 534 24.79 -22.73 -1.48
N THR A 535 25.78 -21.94 -1.84
CA THR A 535 25.63 -20.49 -2.08
C THR A 535 25.25 -20.21 -3.52
N SER A 536 24.19 -19.44 -3.74
CA SER A 536 23.83 -18.91 -5.07
C SER A 536 24.72 -17.73 -5.44
N LEU A 537 25.40 -17.83 -6.57
CA LEU A 537 26.20 -16.73 -7.14
C LEU A 537 25.65 -16.31 -8.50
N ALA A 538 25.55 -15.00 -8.74
CA ALA A 538 25.23 -14.45 -10.04
C ALA A 538 26.45 -14.55 -10.98
N LEU A 539 26.25 -15.08 -12.18
CA LEU A 539 27.26 -15.21 -13.23
C LEU A 539 27.40 -13.94 -14.06
N ALA A 540 28.43 -13.85 -14.87
CA ALA A 540 28.58 -12.78 -15.86
C ALA A 540 27.66 -12.93 -17.07
N THR A 541 27.20 -14.18 -17.35
CA THR A 541 26.24 -14.46 -18.41
C THR A 541 24.83 -13.99 -18.00
N THR A 542 24.04 -13.57 -18.98
CA THR A 542 22.68 -13.08 -18.75
C THR A 542 21.69 -13.74 -19.70
N ARG A 543 20.50 -13.96 -19.19
CA ARG A 543 19.32 -14.28 -20.00
C ARG A 543 18.57 -13.00 -20.34
N ARG A 544 18.38 -12.76 -21.65
CA ARG A 544 17.64 -11.60 -22.14
C ARG A 544 16.15 -11.83 -22.06
N ILE A 545 15.42 -10.83 -21.60
CA ILE A 545 13.97 -10.68 -21.72
C ILE A 545 13.70 -9.72 -22.89
N ASP A 546 12.77 -10.07 -23.76
CA ASP A 546 12.29 -9.22 -24.85
C ASP A 546 10.82 -9.62 -25.11
N GLN A 547 9.90 -8.82 -24.60
CA GLN A 547 8.46 -9.10 -24.65
C GLN A 547 7.71 -7.89 -25.17
N ASN A 548 6.82 -8.14 -26.12
CA ASN A 548 5.94 -7.12 -26.67
C ASN A 548 4.50 -7.66 -26.63
N ASP A 549 3.62 -6.90 -26.00
CA ASP A 549 2.20 -7.21 -25.87
C ASP A 549 1.36 -6.02 -26.31
N GLU A 550 0.19 -6.29 -26.84
CA GLU A 550 -0.78 -5.27 -27.23
C GLU A 550 -2.19 -5.72 -26.89
N ALA A 551 -3.05 -4.77 -26.55
CA ALA A 551 -4.43 -5.07 -26.19
C ALA A 551 -5.36 -3.89 -26.43
N LEU A 552 -6.64 -4.23 -26.63
CA LEU A 552 -7.75 -3.29 -26.64
C LEU A 552 -8.57 -3.45 -25.36
N SER A 553 -8.68 -2.39 -24.60
CA SER A 553 -9.58 -2.27 -23.44
C SER A 553 -10.76 -1.38 -23.80
N TRP A 554 -11.93 -1.63 -23.19
CA TRP A 554 -13.11 -0.81 -23.44
C TRP A 554 -14.02 -0.73 -22.21
N THR A 555 -14.87 0.30 -22.18
CA THR A 555 -15.86 0.52 -21.12
C THR A 555 -17.14 1.11 -21.69
N ALA A 556 -18.28 0.76 -21.09
CA ALA A 556 -19.56 1.39 -21.32
C ALA A 556 -20.30 1.58 -20.00
N GLY A 557 -20.72 2.79 -19.72
CA GLY A 557 -21.41 3.16 -18.50
C GLY A 557 -22.69 3.92 -18.77
N LEU A 558 -23.70 3.67 -17.96
CA LEU A 558 -24.99 4.35 -18.00
C LEU A 558 -25.30 4.88 -16.61
N ASN A 559 -25.71 6.15 -16.52
CA ASN A 559 -26.26 6.74 -15.31
C ASN A 559 -27.68 7.25 -15.59
N PHE A 560 -28.62 6.90 -14.73
CA PHE A 560 -30.01 7.32 -14.80
C PHE A 560 -30.42 8.05 -13.51
N THR A 561 -30.64 9.34 -13.61
CA THR A 561 -31.12 10.21 -12.54
C THR A 561 -32.63 10.02 -12.35
N LEU A 562 -33.03 9.36 -11.27
CA LEU A 562 -34.42 9.17 -10.89
C LEU A 562 -35.07 10.49 -10.47
N ASP A 563 -34.37 11.21 -9.58
CA ASP A 563 -34.73 12.53 -9.06
C ASP A 563 -33.48 13.24 -8.50
N GLN A 564 -33.65 14.38 -7.84
CA GLN A 564 -32.55 15.18 -7.27
C GLN A 564 -31.73 14.47 -6.19
N HIS A 565 -32.24 13.37 -5.63
CA HIS A 565 -31.64 12.62 -4.52
C HIS A 565 -31.16 11.22 -4.92
N ASN A 566 -31.61 10.71 -6.06
CA ASN A 566 -31.44 9.31 -6.41
C ASN A 566 -30.94 9.14 -7.84
N SER A 567 -29.91 8.32 -8.05
CA SER A 567 -29.47 7.86 -9.37
C SER A 567 -29.15 6.37 -9.36
N LEU A 568 -29.36 5.74 -10.50
CA LEU A 568 -28.96 4.37 -10.79
C LEU A 568 -27.83 4.40 -11.80
N PHE A 569 -26.89 3.48 -11.70
CA PHE A 569 -25.89 3.30 -12.73
C PHE A 569 -25.68 1.83 -13.05
N ALA A 570 -25.26 1.58 -14.28
CA ALA A 570 -24.79 0.28 -14.73
C ALA A 570 -23.51 0.49 -15.55
N ARG A 571 -22.56 -0.42 -15.43
CA ARG A 571 -21.30 -0.37 -16.16
C ARG A 571 -20.82 -1.77 -16.52
N VAL A 572 -20.22 -1.85 -17.68
CA VAL A 572 -19.41 -2.99 -18.11
C VAL A 572 -18.08 -2.48 -18.61
N ASN A 573 -17.02 -3.17 -18.25
CA ASN A 573 -15.69 -2.92 -18.80
C ASN A 573 -14.94 -4.23 -19.02
N SER A 574 -14.04 -4.19 -19.99
CA SER A 574 -13.07 -5.24 -20.28
C SER A 574 -11.70 -4.58 -20.38
N GLY A 575 -10.79 -5.03 -19.56
CA GLY A 575 -9.42 -4.52 -19.50
C GLY A 575 -8.43 -5.67 -19.42
N VAL A 576 -7.15 -5.33 -19.58
CA VAL A 576 -6.06 -6.29 -19.50
C VAL A 576 -5.04 -5.87 -18.46
N LYS A 577 -4.32 -6.86 -17.94
CA LYS A 577 -3.09 -6.64 -17.18
C LYS A 577 -1.95 -7.32 -17.90
N PHE A 578 -1.00 -6.53 -18.36
CA PHE A 578 0.24 -7.02 -18.97
C PHE A 578 1.14 -7.67 -17.93
N PRO A 579 2.00 -8.64 -18.34
CA PRO A 579 3.00 -9.21 -17.44
C PRO A 579 4.01 -8.14 -17.00
N GLY A 580 4.30 -8.09 -15.70
CA GLY A 580 5.34 -7.23 -15.14
C GLY A 580 6.73 -7.85 -15.24
N PHE A 581 7.76 -7.11 -14.82
CA PHE A 581 9.17 -7.55 -14.85
C PHE A 581 9.38 -8.91 -14.18
N ASP A 582 8.79 -9.11 -13.01
CA ASP A 582 8.94 -10.36 -12.25
C ASP A 582 8.25 -11.54 -12.92
N ASN A 583 7.06 -11.31 -13.52
CA ASN A 583 6.37 -12.34 -14.30
C ASN A 583 7.26 -12.80 -15.46
N LEU A 584 7.82 -11.86 -16.22
CA LEU A 584 8.69 -12.14 -17.37
C LEU A 584 10.00 -12.81 -16.93
N ARG A 585 10.59 -12.40 -15.81
CA ARG A 585 11.74 -13.09 -15.21
C ARG A 585 11.41 -14.56 -14.96
N ASP A 586 10.23 -14.85 -14.45
CA ASP A 586 9.81 -16.21 -14.08
C ASP A 586 9.15 -16.96 -15.25
N GLY A 587 9.25 -16.42 -16.49
CA GLY A 587 8.75 -17.04 -17.72
C GLY A 587 7.24 -16.96 -17.91
N GLN A 588 6.55 -16.11 -17.15
CA GLN A 588 5.11 -15.89 -17.24
C GLN A 588 4.82 -14.73 -18.20
N THR A 589 4.50 -15.06 -19.44
CA THR A 589 4.36 -14.10 -20.54
C THR A 589 2.91 -13.81 -20.94
N ARG A 590 1.93 -14.37 -20.21
CA ARG A 590 0.51 -14.24 -20.60
C ARG A 590 -0.09 -12.93 -20.11
N VAL A 591 -0.78 -12.26 -21.01
CA VAL A 591 -1.68 -11.15 -20.66
C VAL A 591 -2.89 -11.71 -19.92
N GLN A 592 -3.30 -11.03 -18.86
CA GLN A 592 -4.47 -11.39 -18.06
C GLN A 592 -5.67 -10.57 -18.52
N ASP A 593 -6.82 -11.21 -18.73
CA ASP A 593 -8.07 -10.53 -19.07
C ASP A 593 -8.92 -10.32 -17.81
N VAL A 594 -9.51 -9.15 -17.70
CA VAL A 594 -10.39 -8.75 -16.58
C VAL A 594 -11.67 -8.16 -17.12
N ASP A 595 -12.79 -8.87 -16.98
CA ASP A 595 -14.12 -8.35 -17.30
C ASP A 595 -14.85 -8.00 -16.00
N GLN A 596 -15.47 -6.83 -15.94
CA GLN A 596 -16.17 -6.32 -14.77
C GLN A 596 -17.56 -5.80 -15.14
N TYR A 597 -18.55 -6.13 -14.33
CA TYR A 597 -19.93 -5.71 -14.43
C TYR A 597 -20.36 -5.08 -13.11
N GLU A 598 -20.96 -3.91 -13.17
CA GLU A 598 -21.43 -3.17 -12.00
C GLU A 598 -22.87 -2.69 -12.21
N LEU A 599 -23.64 -2.77 -11.15
CA LEU A 599 -24.96 -2.15 -11.02
C LEU A 599 -25.05 -1.45 -9.67
N GLY A 600 -25.45 -0.20 -9.63
CA GLY A 600 -25.49 0.51 -8.37
C GLY A 600 -26.61 1.53 -8.24
N LEU A 601 -26.87 1.90 -6.99
CA LEU A 601 -27.75 2.96 -6.55
C LEU A 601 -26.94 3.99 -5.75
N LYS A 602 -27.15 5.24 -6.04
CA LYS A 602 -26.67 6.38 -5.27
C LYS A 602 -27.87 7.18 -4.81
N SER A 603 -27.96 7.37 -3.50
CA SER A 603 -29.08 8.07 -2.87
C SER A 603 -28.55 8.97 -1.76
N GLY A 604 -29.01 10.22 -1.65
CA GLY A 604 -28.56 11.11 -0.61
C GLY A 604 -29.47 12.30 -0.38
N THR A 605 -29.58 12.66 0.89
CA THR A 605 -30.28 13.84 1.40
C THR A 605 -29.44 14.47 2.50
N SER A 606 -29.90 15.54 3.12
CA SER A 606 -29.23 16.08 4.33
C SER A 606 -29.24 15.10 5.52
N VAL A 607 -30.13 14.12 5.52
CA VAL A 607 -30.31 13.13 6.61
C VAL A 607 -29.50 11.86 6.37
N TYR A 608 -29.27 11.48 5.13
CA TYR A 608 -28.53 10.25 4.83
C TYR A 608 -27.84 10.30 3.47
N ASP A 609 -26.78 9.51 3.36
CA ASP A 609 -26.12 9.11 2.12
C ASP A 609 -26.09 7.59 2.04
N LEU A 610 -26.39 7.03 0.88
CA LEU A 610 -26.38 5.58 0.65
C LEU A 610 -25.86 5.28 -0.75
N TYR A 611 -24.81 4.46 -0.83
CA TYR A 611 -24.26 3.91 -2.05
C TYR A 611 -24.32 2.39 -1.98
N LEU A 612 -25.01 1.77 -2.92
CA LEU A 612 -25.09 0.32 -3.07
C LEU A 612 -24.46 -0.06 -4.41
N THR A 613 -23.60 -1.06 -4.43
CA THR A 613 -23.01 -1.57 -5.67
C THR A 613 -22.97 -3.08 -5.65
N ALA A 614 -23.67 -3.71 -6.59
CA ALA A 614 -23.49 -5.11 -6.92
C ALA A 614 -22.46 -5.23 -8.05
N PHE A 615 -21.54 -6.18 -7.95
CA PHE A 615 -20.52 -6.41 -8.95
C PHE A 615 -20.33 -7.89 -9.27
N TYR A 616 -19.88 -8.15 -10.50
CA TYR A 616 -19.44 -9.45 -10.98
C TYR A 616 -18.16 -9.28 -11.81
N ASN A 617 -17.09 -10.00 -11.45
CA ASN A 617 -15.80 -9.92 -12.12
C ASN A 617 -15.37 -11.31 -12.59
N THR A 618 -14.72 -11.38 -13.75
CA THR A 618 -14.03 -12.57 -14.24
C THR A 618 -12.59 -12.26 -14.56
N PHE A 619 -11.70 -13.20 -14.24
CA PHE A 619 -10.26 -13.11 -14.46
C PHE A 619 -9.81 -14.35 -15.19
N LYS A 620 -9.04 -14.16 -16.29
CA LYS A 620 -8.47 -15.24 -17.07
C LYS A 620 -6.96 -15.09 -17.11
N ASN A 621 -6.30 -16.23 -17.29
CA ASN A 621 -4.84 -16.30 -17.41
C ASN A 621 -4.08 -15.75 -16.20
N SER A 622 -4.65 -15.81 -14.98
CA SER A 622 -3.95 -15.37 -13.78
C SER A 622 -2.85 -16.36 -13.40
N PRO A 623 -1.58 -15.95 -13.30
CA PRO A 623 -0.52 -16.80 -12.78
C PRO A 623 -0.66 -16.94 -11.27
N PHE A 624 -0.34 -18.11 -10.76
CA PHE A 624 -0.32 -18.43 -9.33
C PHE A 624 0.90 -19.27 -9.00
N GLN A 625 1.53 -19.00 -7.87
CA GLN A 625 2.50 -19.89 -7.26
C GLN A 625 1.82 -20.70 -6.16
N ALA A 626 2.00 -22.00 -6.16
CA ALA A 626 1.57 -22.86 -5.09
C ALA A 626 2.77 -23.56 -4.45
N PHE A 627 2.82 -23.51 -3.13
CA PHE A 627 3.72 -24.33 -2.34
C PHE A 627 2.94 -25.57 -1.93
N LEU A 628 3.39 -26.73 -2.37
CA LEU A 628 2.78 -27.99 -2.01
C LEU A 628 3.26 -28.46 -0.62
N ALA A 629 2.49 -29.32 0.01
CA ALA A 629 2.83 -29.89 1.31
C ALA A 629 4.16 -30.67 1.33
N ASN A 630 4.65 -31.10 0.17
CA ASN A 630 5.94 -31.74 -0.01
C ASN A 630 7.12 -30.75 -0.19
N GLY A 631 6.86 -29.44 -0.11
CA GLY A 631 7.86 -28.38 -0.29
C GLY A 631 8.12 -27.99 -1.76
N GLU A 632 7.48 -28.64 -2.72
CA GLU A 632 7.59 -28.25 -4.14
C GLU A 632 6.85 -26.95 -4.40
N ASN A 633 7.51 -26.07 -5.15
CA ASN A 633 6.93 -24.85 -5.67
C ASN A 633 6.59 -25.05 -7.15
N PHE A 634 5.34 -24.83 -7.53
CA PHE A 634 4.96 -24.83 -8.93
C PHE A 634 4.16 -23.57 -9.31
N THR A 635 4.38 -23.11 -10.51
CA THR A 635 3.60 -22.02 -11.10
C THR A 635 2.56 -22.61 -12.03
N ALA A 636 1.32 -22.18 -11.87
CA ALA A 636 0.23 -22.53 -12.77
C ALA A 636 -0.52 -21.29 -13.21
N VAL A 637 -1.30 -21.44 -14.28
CA VAL A 637 -2.21 -20.40 -14.78
C VAL A 637 -3.63 -20.90 -14.61
N GLY A 638 -4.49 -20.09 -14.04
CA GLY A 638 -5.89 -20.41 -13.82
C GLY A 638 -6.79 -19.19 -13.99
N ASP A 639 -8.08 -19.44 -13.86
CA ASP A 639 -9.09 -18.40 -13.90
C ASP A 639 -9.71 -18.22 -12.52
N SER A 640 -10.36 -17.07 -12.29
CA SER A 640 -11.20 -16.88 -11.13
C SER A 640 -12.43 -16.05 -11.47
N ARG A 641 -13.41 -16.09 -10.57
CA ARG A 641 -14.57 -15.20 -10.61
C ARG A 641 -14.87 -14.67 -9.24
N ALA A 642 -15.40 -13.47 -9.18
CA ALA A 642 -15.87 -12.85 -7.96
C ALA A 642 -17.22 -12.18 -8.19
N ARG A 643 -18.08 -12.24 -7.18
CA ARG A 643 -19.32 -11.47 -7.13
C ARG A 643 -19.50 -10.93 -5.72
N GLY A 644 -20.08 -9.76 -5.61
CA GLY A 644 -20.28 -9.17 -4.30
C GLY A 644 -21.28 -8.05 -4.29
N LEU A 645 -21.56 -7.62 -3.06
CA LEU A 645 -22.38 -6.45 -2.77
C LEU A 645 -21.56 -5.53 -1.83
N GLU A 646 -21.45 -4.27 -2.21
CA GLU A 646 -20.85 -3.20 -1.41
C GLU A 646 -21.91 -2.23 -0.95
N VAL A 647 -21.77 -1.77 0.29
CA VAL A 647 -22.58 -0.73 0.92
C VAL A 647 -21.64 0.32 1.48
N GLU A 648 -21.90 1.58 1.21
CA GLU A 648 -21.23 2.75 1.80
C GLU A 648 -22.29 3.78 2.13
N GLY A 649 -22.23 4.40 3.32
CA GLY A 649 -23.19 5.44 3.64
C GLY A 649 -23.06 5.99 5.04
N ALA A 650 -23.91 6.99 5.32
CA ALA A 650 -24.07 7.62 6.61
C ALA A 650 -25.53 8.00 6.85
N ILE A 651 -25.96 8.00 8.12
CA ILE A 651 -27.25 8.54 8.54
C ILE A 651 -27.05 9.57 9.65
N ARG A 652 -27.82 10.66 9.58
CA ARG A 652 -27.80 11.82 10.48
C ARG A 652 -29.20 12.09 11.01
N PRO A 653 -29.72 11.22 11.92
CA PRO A 653 -31.13 11.23 12.33
C PRO A 653 -31.49 12.45 13.19
N PHE A 654 -30.52 13.07 13.86
CA PHE A 654 -30.70 14.27 14.67
C PHE A 654 -29.40 15.06 14.76
N GLY A 655 -29.49 16.34 15.16
CA GLY A 655 -28.35 17.25 15.18
C GLY A 655 -27.16 16.73 15.98
N GLY A 656 -25.99 16.81 15.40
CA GLY A 656 -24.71 16.39 15.97
C GLY A 656 -24.40 14.90 15.86
N PHE A 657 -25.37 14.02 15.62
CA PHE A 657 -25.12 12.57 15.49
C PHE A 657 -24.99 12.13 14.04
N GLU A 658 -23.95 11.36 13.77
CA GLU A 658 -23.76 10.65 12.51
C GLU A 658 -23.38 9.18 12.76
N LEU A 659 -24.00 8.28 12.04
CA LEU A 659 -23.61 6.87 11.94
C LEU A 659 -23.16 6.59 10.52
N ALA A 660 -21.85 6.56 10.29
CA ALA A 660 -21.25 6.20 9.01
C ALA A 660 -20.88 4.71 8.97
N GLY A 661 -20.85 4.13 7.78
CA GLY A 661 -20.45 2.75 7.67
C GLY A 661 -20.14 2.30 6.25
N THR A 662 -19.35 1.25 6.16
CA THR A 662 -19.06 0.51 4.94
C THR A 662 -19.21 -0.98 5.18
N GLY A 663 -19.63 -1.71 4.15
CA GLY A 663 -19.75 -3.15 4.23
C GLY A 663 -19.54 -3.82 2.88
N VAL A 664 -19.03 -5.04 2.90
CA VAL A 664 -18.93 -5.87 1.72
C VAL A 664 -19.28 -7.32 2.03
N TRP A 665 -19.99 -7.92 1.11
CA TRP A 665 -20.13 -9.36 1.00
C TRP A 665 -19.49 -9.82 -0.30
N LEU A 666 -18.61 -10.83 -0.26
CA LEU A 666 -17.78 -11.28 -1.38
C LEU A 666 -17.83 -12.82 -1.50
N ASP A 667 -18.12 -13.32 -2.70
CA ASP A 667 -17.96 -14.72 -3.09
C ASP A 667 -16.96 -14.80 -4.26
N ALA A 668 -15.69 -15.03 -3.96
CA ALA A 668 -14.59 -15.15 -4.91
C ALA A 668 -14.05 -16.57 -4.94
N LYS A 669 -13.97 -17.19 -6.13
CA LYS A 669 -13.59 -18.59 -6.29
C LYS A 669 -12.69 -18.81 -7.50
N TYR A 670 -11.72 -19.71 -7.34
CA TYR A 670 -10.91 -20.20 -8.44
C TYR A 670 -11.75 -21.01 -9.43
N ARG A 671 -11.38 -20.91 -10.70
CA ARG A 671 -11.97 -21.59 -11.87
C ARG A 671 -10.86 -22.13 -12.74
N ASN A 672 -11.10 -23.25 -13.41
CA ASN A 672 -10.14 -23.85 -14.33
C ASN A 672 -8.72 -23.99 -13.74
N TYR A 673 -8.65 -24.30 -12.43
CA TYR A 673 -7.42 -24.26 -11.67
C TYR A 673 -7.15 -25.62 -10.99
N ARG A 674 -6.98 -26.67 -11.79
CA ARG A 674 -6.69 -28.05 -11.33
C ARG A 674 -7.55 -28.42 -10.10
N GLU A 675 -6.94 -29.04 -9.08
CA GLU A 675 -7.55 -29.45 -7.82
C GLU A 675 -8.11 -28.30 -6.96
N PHE A 676 -7.68 -27.06 -7.18
CA PHE A 676 -8.13 -25.89 -6.43
C PHE A 676 -9.39 -25.24 -7.00
N THR A 677 -9.93 -25.78 -8.11
CA THR A 677 -11.18 -25.29 -8.71
C THR A 677 -12.34 -25.36 -7.71
N GLY A 678 -13.00 -24.22 -7.46
CA GLY A 678 -14.10 -24.08 -6.52
C GLY A 678 -13.68 -23.56 -5.14
N ASN A 679 -12.38 -23.62 -4.81
CA ASN A 679 -11.85 -23.03 -3.57
C ASN A 679 -12.04 -21.52 -3.55
N GLN A 680 -12.13 -20.97 -2.36
CA GLN A 680 -12.15 -19.51 -2.15
C GLN A 680 -10.81 -18.92 -2.57
N VAL A 681 -10.85 -17.76 -3.22
CA VAL A 681 -9.63 -16.97 -3.48
C VAL A 681 -8.99 -16.62 -2.14
N MET A 682 -7.70 -16.92 -2.02
CA MET A 682 -6.97 -16.82 -0.77
C MET A 682 -6.90 -15.39 -0.24
N ARG A 683 -6.78 -15.25 1.08
CA ARG A 683 -6.54 -14.02 1.86
C ARG A 683 -7.68 -12.99 1.82
N GLN A 684 -8.76 -13.20 1.10
CA GLN A 684 -9.86 -12.27 0.98
C GLN A 684 -11.05 -12.65 1.88
N PRO A 685 -11.50 -11.74 2.77
CA PRO A 685 -12.63 -12.02 3.65
C PRO A 685 -13.95 -12.07 2.87
N LYS A 686 -14.81 -13.05 3.19
CA LYS A 686 -16.18 -13.11 2.61
C LYS A 686 -17.08 -11.97 3.08
N ARG A 687 -16.81 -11.46 4.28
CA ARG A 687 -17.58 -10.38 4.90
C ARG A 687 -16.62 -9.43 5.59
N GLN A 688 -16.83 -8.18 5.37
CA GLN A 688 -16.09 -7.11 6.03
C GLN A 688 -17.04 -5.95 6.22
N PHE A 689 -17.04 -5.34 7.39
CA PHE A 689 -17.79 -4.12 7.63
C PHE A 689 -17.10 -3.23 8.65
N ARG A 690 -17.40 -1.95 8.56
CA ARG A 690 -16.90 -0.90 9.42
C ARG A 690 -18.09 0.01 9.76
N ILE A 691 -18.30 0.31 11.05
CA ILE A 691 -19.37 1.16 11.55
C ILE A 691 -18.76 2.19 12.48
N THR A 692 -19.07 3.46 12.22
CA THR A 692 -18.50 4.59 12.95
C THR A 692 -19.62 5.52 13.43
N PRO A 693 -20.18 5.32 14.63
CA PRO A 693 -20.95 6.35 15.29
C PRO A 693 -20.02 7.52 15.67
N SER A 694 -20.49 8.73 15.43
CA SER A 694 -19.84 9.96 15.87
C SER A 694 -20.85 10.97 16.40
N TYR A 695 -20.41 11.82 17.28
CA TYR A 695 -21.21 12.92 17.80
C TYR A 695 -20.41 14.21 17.85
N TYR A 696 -21.03 15.28 17.40
CA TYR A 696 -20.49 16.63 17.31
C TYR A 696 -21.21 17.56 18.29
N TRP A 697 -20.47 18.23 19.14
CA TRP A 697 -20.95 19.25 20.08
C TRP A 697 -20.37 20.62 19.74
N MET A 698 -21.22 21.62 19.64
CA MET A 698 -20.80 23.01 19.69
C MET A 698 -20.64 23.44 21.16
N LEU A 699 -19.44 23.81 21.54
CA LEU A 699 -19.08 24.29 22.88
C LEU A 699 -18.87 25.82 22.83
N PRO A 700 -18.97 26.55 23.97
CA PRO A 700 -18.76 28.00 23.98
C PRO A 700 -17.37 28.46 23.53
N PHE A 701 -16.38 27.56 23.52
CA PHE A 701 -14.98 27.84 23.19
C PHE A 701 -14.50 27.10 21.94
N GLY A 702 -15.38 26.34 21.28
CA GLY A 702 -15.01 25.57 20.10
C GLY A 702 -15.92 24.36 19.86
N ASP A 703 -15.48 23.46 19.03
CA ASP A 703 -16.26 22.31 18.56
C ASP A 703 -15.55 21.00 18.93
N LEU A 704 -16.32 20.05 19.48
CA LEU A 704 -15.84 18.72 19.84
C LEU A 704 -16.56 17.65 19.02
N LYS A 705 -15.80 16.86 18.26
CA LYS A 705 -16.28 15.62 17.63
C LYS A 705 -15.66 14.42 18.34
N VAL A 706 -16.49 13.45 18.77
CA VAL A 706 -16.04 12.16 19.25
C VAL A 706 -16.54 11.06 18.34
N PHE A 707 -15.77 9.98 18.20
CA PHE A 707 -16.15 8.84 17.39
C PHE A 707 -15.59 7.52 17.94
N ALA A 708 -16.26 6.45 17.59
CA ALA A 708 -15.75 5.10 17.78
C ALA A 708 -15.99 4.31 16.48
N THR A 709 -15.02 3.52 16.07
CA THR A 709 -15.12 2.71 14.87
C THR A 709 -15.00 1.25 15.22
N TYR A 710 -16.06 0.50 14.99
CA TYR A 710 -16.06 -0.95 15.06
C TYR A 710 -15.82 -1.53 13.68
N SER A 711 -14.80 -2.38 13.53
CA SER A 711 -14.44 -3.06 12.29
C SER A 711 -14.50 -4.57 12.48
N TYR A 712 -15.16 -5.28 11.58
CA TYR A 712 -15.23 -6.74 11.54
C TYR A 712 -14.60 -7.25 10.25
N ILE A 713 -13.66 -8.18 10.38
CA ILE A 713 -13.01 -8.88 9.28
C ILE A 713 -13.37 -10.36 9.38
N GLY A 714 -14.02 -10.87 8.35
CA GLY A 714 -14.47 -12.26 8.28
C GLY A 714 -13.34 -13.26 8.08
N GLU A 715 -13.68 -14.52 8.25
CA GLU A 715 -12.81 -15.66 8.00
C GLU A 715 -12.33 -15.69 6.56
N ARG A 716 -11.08 -16.12 6.38
CA ARG A 716 -10.40 -16.32 5.09
C ARG A 716 -9.37 -17.43 5.17
N PHE A 717 -8.71 -17.76 4.08
CA PHE A 717 -7.68 -18.79 4.01
C PHE A 717 -6.35 -18.18 3.56
N ALA A 718 -5.26 -18.67 4.12
CA ALA A 718 -3.92 -18.20 3.79
C ALA A 718 -3.38 -18.80 2.48
N ASP A 719 -3.93 -19.94 2.04
CA ASP A 719 -3.42 -20.78 0.96
C ASP A 719 -4.48 -21.12 -0.11
N LEU A 720 -4.02 -21.52 -1.29
CA LEU A 720 -4.86 -21.96 -2.42
C LEU A 720 -5.72 -23.18 -2.10
N ALA A 721 -5.20 -24.10 -1.29
CA ALA A 721 -5.91 -25.33 -0.90
C ALA A 721 -7.05 -25.06 0.09
N ASN A 722 -7.14 -23.86 0.66
CA ASN A 722 -8.03 -23.51 1.75
C ASN A 722 -7.85 -24.41 3.00
N SER A 723 -6.63 -24.84 3.22
CA SER A 723 -6.25 -25.71 4.34
C SER A 723 -5.85 -24.92 5.59
N GLN A 724 -5.23 -23.75 5.42
CA GLN A 724 -4.81 -22.86 6.49
C GLN A 724 -5.83 -21.73 6.71
N ARG A 725 -6.61 -21.87 7.78
CA ARG A 725 -7.63 -20.89 8.13
C ARG A 725 -7.04 -19.68 8.85
N LEU A 726 -7.46 -18.47 8.45
CA LEU A 726 -7.28 -17.22 9.18
C LEU A 726 -8.61 -16.87 9.83
N PRO A 727 -8.74 -16.91 11.16
CA PRO A 727 -9.99 -16.65 11.87
C PRO A 727 -10.52 -15.26 11.63
N SER A 728 -11.83 -15.06 11.80
CA SER A 728 -12.41 -13.73 11.88
C SER A 728 -11.96 -13.01 13.15
N TYR A 729 -11.91 -11.68 13.07
CA TYR A 729 -11.66 -10.83 14.24
C TYR A 729 -12.42 -9.51 14.11
N ASP A 730 -12.57 -8.83 15.23
CA ASP A 730 -13.12 -7.50 15.31
C ASP A 730 -12.13 -6.56 16.02
N MET A 731 -12.23 -5.29 15.71
CA MET A 731 -11.33 -4.25 16.22
C MET A 731 -12.13 -2.99 16.53
N LEU A 732 -11.77 -2.32 17.64
CA LEU A 732 -12.34 -1.04 18.04
C LEU A 732 -11.27 0.04 18.01
N ASP A 733 -11.54 1.10 17.23
CA ASP A 733 -10.79 2.35 17.24
C ASP A 733 -11.65 3.45 17.88
N ILE A 734 -11.04 4.40 18.57
CA ILE A 734 -11.73 5.55 19.16
C ILE A 734 -11.00 6.84 18.87
N GLY A 735 -11.70 7.95 18.89
CA GLY A 735 -11.04 9.25 18.76
C GLY A 735 -11.91 10.43 19.16
N ALA A 736 -11.23 11.55 19.37
CA ALA A 736 -11.84 12.84 19.63
C ALA A 736 -11.04 13.92 18.90
N ASN A 737 -11.74 14.87 18.33
CA ASN A 737 -11.18 16.06 17.71
C ASN A 737 -11.85 17.29 18.31
N LEU A 738 -11.05 18.18 18.90
CA LEU A 738 -11.47 19.42 19.56
C LEU A 738 -10.85 20.60 18.82
N HIS A 739 -11.69 21.44 18.21
CA HIS A 739 -11.30 22.76 17.72
C HIS A 739 -11.52 23.79 18.82
N VAL A 740 -10.54 24.62 19.11
CA VAL A 740 -10.60 25.69 20.12
C VAL A 740 -10.33 27.03 19.46
N GLY A 741 -11.37 27.88 19.43
CA GLY A 741 -11.32 29.12 18.66
C GLY A 741 -11.13 28.86 17.18
N GLU A 742 -10.44 29.76 16.48
CA GLU A 742 -10.25 29.70 15.03
C GLU A 742 -8.96 28.96 14.63
N HIS A 743 -8.03 28.76 15.56
CA HIS A 743 -6.65 28.38 15.22
C HIS A 743 -6.20 27.03 15.80
N TRP A 744 -6.76 26.57 16.91
CA TRP A 744 -6.24 25.39 17.60
C TRP A 744 -7.07 24.14 17.32
N GLU A 745 -6.40 23.06 17.05
CA GLU A 745 -6.98 21.72 16.93
C GLU A 745 -6.23 20.75 17.83
N VAL A 746 -6.96 20.00 18.64
CA VAL A 746 -6.43 18.93 19.49
C VAL A 746 -7.12 17.64 19.09
N THR A 747 -6.35 16.66 18.65
CA THR A 747 -6.85 15.33 18.29
C THR A 747 -6.25 14.28 19.21
N ALA A 748 -7.09 13.40 19.76
CA ALA A 748 -6.68 12.21 20.49
C ALA A 748 -7.28 10.98 19.84
N SER A 749 -6.51 9.91 19.67
CA SER A 749 -7.02 8.68 19.07
C SER A 749 -6.37 7.43 19.66
N GLY A 750 -7.11 6.33 19.62
CA GLY A 750 -6.65 4.99 19.99
C GLY A 750 -7.04 3.99 18.92
N SER A 751 -6.08 3.22 18.45
CA SER A 751 -6.31 2.12 17.51
C SER A 751 -6.25 0.79 18.24
N ASN A 752 -7.10 -0.17 17.84
CA ASN A 752 -7.21 -1.50 18.45
C ASN A 752 -7.25 -1.43 19.98
N VAL A 753 -8.12 -0.57 20.54
CA VAL A 753 -8.14 -0.29 21.99
C VAL A 753 -8.54 -1.51 22.83
N THR A 754 -9.21 -2.49 22.22
CA THR A 754 -9.53 -3.79 22.82
C THR A 754 -8.35 -4.76 22.85
N ASP A 755 -7.23 -4.41 22.19
CA ASP A 755 -6.03 -5.24 22.06
C ASP A 755 -6.32 -6.62 21.44
N THR A 756 -7.23 -6.64 20.47
CA THR A 756 -7.64 -7.86 19.78
C THR A 756 -6.47 -8.48 19.02
N LEU A 757 -6.35 -9.80 19.11
CA LEU A 757 -5.44 -10.58 18.28
C LEU A 757 -6.15 -10.97 16.98
N GLY A 758 -5.83 -10.30 15.88
CA GLY A 758 -6.24 -10.66 14.53
C GLY A 758 -5.04 -11.04 13.68
N LEU A 759 -5.24 -11.84 12.65
CA LEU A 759 -4.19 -12.16 11.68
C LEU A 759 -4.50 -11.50 10.34
N THR A 760 -3.49 -11.00 9.66
CA THR A 760 -3.60 -10.56 8.25
C THR A 760 -3.16 -11.68 7.32
N GLU A 761 -2.05 -12.35 7.61
CA GLU A 761 -1.40 -13.33 6.76
C GLU A 761 -0.94 -14.55 7.57
N GLY A 762 -0.90 -15.73 6.95
CA GLY A 762 -0.19 -16.92 7.42
C GLY A 762 1.04 -17.17 6.54
N ASN A 763 2.11 -17.69 7.13
CA ASN A 763 3.27 -18.14 6.37
C ASN A 763 2.97 -19.50 5.74
N VAL A 764 2.57 -19.51 4.49
CA VAL A 764 2.20 -20.72 3.71
C VAL A 764 3.37 -21.68 3.47
N ARG A 765 4.62 -21.23 3.73
CA ARG A 765 5.83 -22.07 3.61
C ARG A 765 6.06 -23.00 4.80
N VAL A 766 5.24 -22.88 5.85
CA VAL A 766 5.24 -23.79 7.00
C VAL A 766 3.97 -24.63 6.95
N PRO A 767 3.88 -25.63 6.05
CA PRO A 767 2.72 -26.50 5.96
C PRO A 767 2.56 -27.29 7.26
N GLY A 768 1.33 -27.51 7.70
CA GLY A 768 1.06 -28.21 8.95
C GLY A 768 1.32 -27.40 10.22
N ALA A 769 1.59 -26.12 10.12
CA ALA A 769 1.69 -25.23 11.27
C ALA A 769 0.45 -25.31 12.20
N ALA A 770 -0.71 -25.69 11.65
CA ALA A 770 -1.91 -25.98 12.43
C ALA A 770 -1.85 -27.34 13.15
N THR A 771 -1.03 -28.30 12.71
CA THR A 771 -0.99 -29.67 13.25
C THR A 771 -0.02 -29.83 14.42
N GLY A 772 1.05 -29.06 14.48
CA GLY A 772 2.04 -29.08 15.57
C GLY A 772 1.68 -28.19 16.77
N GLY A 773 0.48 -27.59 16.78
CA GLY A 773 0.10 -26.62 17.82
C GLY A 773 0.75 -25.23 17.66
N VAL A 774 1.47 -25.01 16.55
CA VAL A 774 2.09 -23.72 16.22
C VAL A 774 1.57 -23.24 14.85
N PHE A 775 1.23 -21.98 14.75
CA PHE A 775 0.86 -21.30 13.52
C PHE A 775 1.81 -20.14 13.27
N MET A 776 2.45 -20.09 12.09
CA MET A 776 3.27 -18.98 11.68
C MET A 776 2.37 -17.92 11.05
N GLY A 777 2.05 -16.87 11.80
CA GLY A 777 1.10 -15.83 11.37
C GLY A 777 1.66 -14.43 11.51
N ARG A 778 1.07 -13.49 10.78
CA ARG A 778 1.36 -12.06 10.90
C ARG A 778 0.19 -11.38 11.63
N PRO A 779 0.32 -11.12 12.94
CA PRO A 779 -0.74 -10.49 13.71
C PRO A 779 -0.86 -8.99 13.37
N ILE A 780 -2.09 -8.46 13.50
CA ILE A 780 -2.30 -7.01 13.51
C ILE A 780 -1.54 -6.37 14.67
N ALA A 781 -1.27 -5.07 14.58
CA ALA A 781 -0.65 -4.33 15.66
C ALA A 781 -1.53 -4.31 16.91
N GLY A 782 -0.94 -4.41 18.09
CA GLY A 782 -1.62 -4.21 19.37
C GLY A 782 -2.12 -2.77 19.55
N ARG A 783 -2.68 -2.47 20.71
CA ARG A 783 -3.28 -1.16 20.97
C ARG A 783 -2.25 -0.02 20.88
N GLN A 784 -2.68 1.10 20.30
CA GLN A 784 -1.89 2.32 20.16
C GLN A 784 -2.71 3.53 20.56
N TYR A 785 -2.06 4.53 21.14
CA TYR A 785 -2.66 5.82 21.47
C TYR A 785 -1.76 6.94 20.98
N GLN A 786 -2.38 7.98 20.43
CA GLN A 786 -1.67 9.19 20.02
C GLN A 786 -2.51 10.43 20.29
N MET A 787 -1.82 11.55 20.46
CA MET A 787 -2.41 12.88 20.59
C MET A 787 -1.65 13.85 19.73
N SER A 788 -2.36 14.74 19.07
CA SER A 788 -1.76 15.85 18.32
C SER A 788 -2.35 17.18 18.73
N VAL A 789 -1.53 18.21 18.63
CA VAL A 789 -1.93 19.61 18.75
C VAL A 789 -1.49 20.32 17.48
N ALA A 790 -2.42 20.98 16.80
CA ALA A 790 -2.14 21.77 15.63
C ALA A 790 -2.53 23.22 15.85
N TYR A 791 -1.73 24.13 15.30
CA TYR A 791 -2.05 25.53 15.12
C TYR A 791 -2.24 25.81 13.64
N ARG A 792 -3.35 26.47 13.30
CA ARG A 792 -3.73 26.83 11.92
C ARG A 792 -3.90 28.34 11.79
N TRP A 793 -3.55 28.93 10.68
CA TRP A 793 -3.73 30.36 10.37
C TRP A 793 -4.19 30.60 8.96
#